data_57f04d2168d53bb51e0214f13e6619d2
#
_entry.id   57f04d2168d53bb51e0214f13e6619d2
#
_cell.length_a   1.000
_cell.length_b   1.000
_cell.length_c   1.000
_cell.angle_alpha   90.00
_cell.angle_beta   90.00
_cell.angle_gamma   90.00
#
_symmetry.space_group_name_H-M   'P 1'
#
loop_
_entity.id
_entity.type
_entity.pdbx_description
1 polymer ?
#
loop_
_entity_poly.entity_id
_entity_poly.type
_entity_poly.pdbx_seq_one_letter_code
_entity_poly.pdbx_strand_id
1 'polypeptide(L)'
;MAEVKTDRKQALELAISTIERQFGKGSVMRLGAGGPLEEIAVIPTGALSLDVALGVGGVPRGRVVEIYGPESSGKTTLALHIVSEAQRLGGTAAFIDAEHALDPIYARKLGVNIDELLISQPDTGEQALEITETLVRSNAVDVIVIDSVAALVPRAELDGDMGDSLPGLQARLMSQALRKLTAAISRSGAVVVFINQIREKIGVMFGCFHYSTRVVLADGRTEKIGKIVNQRLPVDVLSYDPATGTIQPRRVVNWFDNGRADEFIQFQVAGGRSGYRHFAATENHVIFTPRGRRRAGTLKVGDEVLLSVEDFRLTDDQLQLILGSGLGDGSIRKVGMHTAMFRVGHGAEQKDYLRWKHEMLAPFARAISRTGNGFGFDTLAMPAVLDLWSELYAEGRRAAPASALDRLDARGLAAWYGDDGSFMGSYARWGKGKAVLYNKSLQPDARARVIATLDRLGVGTPRDDGRGFWFTSEQTARLHALIAPYLHPSVDYKLHPTQRGRFAWHAPLTVESLADRRVLRAVPSKITKRYIKPATRATHRFDLEVEGQHTYLADGVVVHNSPETTTGGRALKFYASVRLDIRRQDAIKIGTESVGVRTKVKVVKNKLAPPFREAEFDVMYGEGISKSGTVLDAGVEQGIIEKSGTWYSYKNERIGQGRDNARKWLQENATVLVDLEAKIRETLGLRAPAPLKS
;
A
#
# COMPACT_ATOMS: atom_id res chain seq x y z
N MET A 1 -17.84 36.98 -27.00
CA MET A 1 -16.97 36.28 -26.03
C MET A 1 -15.96 37.20 -25.31
N ALA A 2 -15.50 38.28 -25.87
CA ALA A 2 -14.60 39.24 -25.20
C ALA A 2 -15.33 40.12 -24.16
N GLU A 3 -16.54 40.61 -24.42
CA GLU A 3 -17.33 41.43 -23.48
C GLU A 3 -17.69 40.67 -22.18
N VAL A 4 -18.13 39.41 -22.28
CA VAL A 4 -18.47 38.59 -21.09
C VAL A 4 -17.25 38.32 -20.19
N LYS A 5 -16.03 38.32 -20.75
CA LYS A 5 -14.78 38.16 -19.98
C LYS A 5 -14.42 39.47 -19.24
N THR A 6 -14.76 40.62 -19.79
CA THR A 6 -14.50 41.95 -19.19
C THR A 6 -15.40 42.17 -17.99
N ASP A 7 -16.70 41.87 -18.10
CA ASP A 7 -17.67 41.97 -17.01
C ASP A 7 -17.34 41.06 -15.82
N ARG A 8 -16.88 39.84 -16.09
CA ARG A 8 -16.43 38.90 -15.04
C ARG A 8 -15.19 39.39 -14.29
N LYS A 9 -14.26 40.05 -15.00
CA LYS A 9 -13.04 40.58 -14.39
C LYS A 9 -13.34 41.77 -13.48
N GLN A 10 -14.21 42.68 -13.93
CA GLN A 10 -14.67 43.81 -13.14
C GLN A 10 -15.48 43.38 -11.91
N ALA A 11 -16.37 42.42 -12.05
CA ALA A 11 -17.12 41.84 -10.93
C ALA A 11 -16.20 41.18 -9.87
N LEU A 12 -15.14 40.50 -10.32
CA LEU A 12 -14.15 39.92 -9.42
C LEU A 12 -13.34 41.02 -8.68
N GLU A 13 -12.91 42.05 -9.35
CA GLU A 13 -12.19 43.17 -8.74
C GLU A 13 -13.05 43.92 -7.72
N LEU A 14 -14.34 44.13 -8.02
CA LEU A 14 -15.30 44.69 -7.09
C LEU A 14 -15.51 43.80 -5.84
N ALA A 15 -15.61 42.49 -6.04
CA ALA A 15 -15.71 41.53 -4.93
C ALA A 15 -14.47 41.57 -4.05
N ILE A 16 -13.26 41.57 -4.64
CA ILE A 16 -11.99 41.65 -3.89
C ILE A 16 -11.94 42.97 -3.10
N SER A 17 -12.23 44.12 -3.71
CA SER A 17 -12.22 45.41 -3.01
C SER A 17 -13.25 45.50 -1.88
N THR A 18 -14.39 44.85 -2.04
CA THR A 18 -15.43 44.76 -0.99
C THR A 18 -14.95 43.90 0.18
N ILE A 19 -14.31 42.75 -0.11
CA ILE A 19 -13.74 41.88 0.91
C ILE A 19 -12.61 42.62 1.65
N GLU A 20 -11.71 43.29 0.94
CA GLU A 20 -10.60 44.03 1.55
C GLU A 20 -11.10 45.20 2.44
N ARG A 21 -12.19 45.83 2.06
CA ARG A 21 -12.83 46.89 2.89
C ARG A 21 -13.47 46.32 4.15
N GLN A 22 -14.06 45.14 4.06
CA GLN A 22 -14.79 44.52 5.18
C GLN A 22 -13.87 43.76 6.13
N PHE A 23 -12.82 43.10 5.64
CA PHE A 23 -11.95 42.22 6.38
C PHE A 23 -10.47 42.65 6.47
N GLY A 24 -10.13 43.80 5.85
CA GLY A 24 -8.78 44.35 5.81
C GLY A 24 -8.02 44.02 4.53
N LYS A 25 -7.02 44.85 4.17
CA LYS A 25 -6.15 44.62 3.03
C LYS A 25 -5.39 43.32 3.18
N GLY A 26 -5.32 42.49 2.11
CA GLY A 26 -4.65 41.21 2.10
C GLY A 26 -5.55 40.05 2.53
N SER A 27 -6.85 40.26 2.80
CA SER A 27 -7.80 39.19 3.11
C SER A 27 -8.02 38.24 1.92
N VAL A 28 -7.78 38.70 0.69
CA VAL A 28 -7.77 37.90 -0.54
C VAL A 28 -6.56 38.30 -1.36
N MET A 29 -5.72 37.31 -1.72
CA MET A 29 -4.54 37.53 -2.55
C MET A 29 -4.55 36.59 -3.75
N ARG A 30 -4.04 37.09 -4.89
CA ARG A 30 -3.77 36.21 -6.04
C ARG A 30 -2.43 35.53 -5.84
N LEU A 31 -2.39 34.20 -5.85
CA LEU A 31 -1.21 33.40 -5.58
C LEU A 31 -0.01 33.71 -6.49
N GLY A 32 -0.19 34.36 -7.63
CA GLY A 32 0.86 34.74 -8.58
C GLY A 32 1.17 36.24 -8.64
N ALA A 33 0.51 37.10 -7.84
CA ALA A 33 0.65 38.56 -7.93
C ALA A 33 1.57 39.21 -6.89
N GLY A 34 2.15 38.44 -5.97
CA GLY A 34 2.90 38.95 -4.83
C GLY A 34 4.34 38.42 -4.74
N GLY A 35 5.17 38.61 -5.76
CA GLY A 35 6.60 38.22 -5.66
C GLY A 35 6.88 36.74 -5.65
N PRO A 36 8.14 36.29 -5.51
CA PRO A 36 8.48 34.89 -5.37
C PRO A 36 7.73 34.34 -4.14
N LEU A 37 7.08 33.18 -4.30
CA LEU A 37 6.42 32.44 -3.21
C LEU A 37 7.38 32.50 -2.00
N GLU A 38 6.97 33.16 -0.90
CA GLU A 38 7.79 33.22 0.30
C GLU A 38 8.16 31.82 0.71
N GLU A 39 9.42 31.52 0.56
CA GLU A 39 9.95 30.20 0.86
C GLU A 39 9.88 29.99 2.37
N ILE A 40 9.17 28.95 2.81
CA ILE A 40 9.03 28.63 4.24
C ILE A 40 10.41 28.33 4.82
N ALA A 41 10.87 29.13 5.78
CA ALA A 41 12.11 28.89 6.51
C ALA A 41 11.99 27.62 7.33
N VAL A 42 13.11 26.96 7.59
CA VAL A 42 13.19 25.71 8.32
C VAL A 42 14.21 25.75 9.45
N ILE A 43 14.02 24.94 10.48
CA ILE A 43 15.00 24.65 11.52
C ILE A 43 15.54 23.23 11.27
N PRO A 44 16.87 23.02 11.14
CA PRO A 44 17.46 21.69 10.98
C PRO A 44 17.10 20.77 12.14
N THR A 45 17.06 19.47 11.87
CA THR A 45 16.71 18.48 12.91
C THR A 45 17.93 17.99 13.71
N GLY A 46 19.14 18.37 13.30
CA GLY A 46 20.39 17.81 13.82
C GLY A 46 20.79 16.48 13.15
N ALA A 47 19.89 15.88 12.36
CA ALA A 47 20.14 14.69 11.57
C ALA A 47 20.00 15.02 10.07
N LEU A 48 21.12 15.11 9.35
CA LEU A 48 21.10 15.47 7.92
C LEU A 48 20.24 14.50 7.09
N SER A 49 20.29 13.21 7.38
CA SER A 49 19.44 12.21 6.72
C SER A 49 17.94 12.49 6.88
N LEU A 50 17.52 13.00 8.06
CA LEU A 50 16.13 13.37 8.29
C LEU A 50 15.77 14.70 7.59
N ASP A 51 16.69 15.67 7.56
CA ASP A 51 16.50 16.91 6.81
C ASP A 51 16.30 16.65 5.31
N VAL A 52 17.04 15.69 4.75
CA VAL A 52 16.88 15.18 3.37
C VAL A 52 15.52 14.49 3.20
N ALA A 53 15.12 13.63 4.14
CA ALA A 53 13.84 12.92 4.07
C ALA A 53 12.65 13.89 4.15
N LEU A 54 12.77 14.99 4.90
CA LEU A 54 11.78 16.06 4.97
C LEU A 54 11.67 16.86 3.65
N GLY A 55 12.71 16.83 2.81
CA GLY A 55 12.71 17.42 1.47
C GLY A 55 12.78 18.95 1.42
N VAL A 56 12.76 19.60 2.58
CA VAL A 56 12.87 21.08 2.74
C VAL A 56 14.05 21.48 3.61
N GLY A 57 14.85 20.52 4.11
CA GLY A 57 16.08 20.78 4.85
C GLY A 57 15.92 20.94 6.36
N GLY A 58 14.74 20.65 6.93
CA GLY A 58 14.45 20.71 8.36
C GLY A 58 12.96 20.75 8.69
N VAL A 59 12.62 21.05 9.94
CA VAL A 59 11.22 21.26 10.36
C VAL A 59 10.75 22.65 9.95
N PRO A 60 9.54 22.77 9.34
CA PRO A 60 9.08 24.04 8.76
C PRO A 60 8.60 25.02 9.82
N ARG A 61 9.01 26.30 9.70
CA ARG A 61 8.55 27.38 10.54
C ARG A 61 7.06 27.71 10.31
N GLY A 62 6.41 28.21 11.33
CA GLY A 62 4.97 28.51 11.29
C GLY A 62 4.08 27.29 11.19
N ARG A 63 4.57 26.12 11.63
CA ARG A 63 3.85 24.85 11.49
C ARG A 63 3.88 24.01 12.76
N VAL A 64 2.86 23.15 12.87
CA VAL A 64 2.79 22.10 13.89
C VAL A 64 3.49 20.85 13.37
N VAL A 65 4.38 20.30 14.18
CA VAL A 65 5.11 19.05 13.94
C VAL A 65 4.73 18.05 15.04
N GLU A 66 4.44 16.80 14.69
CA GLU A 66 4.23 15.71 15.63
C GLU A 66 5.37 14.70 15.49
N ILE A 67 6.07 14.41 16.60
CA ILE A 67 7.06 13.33 16.73
C ILE A 67 6.44 12.27 17.62
N TYR A 68 6.23 11.07 17.09
CA TYR A 68 5.59 10.00 17.86
C TYR A 68 6.30 8.67 17.67
N GLY A 69 6.21 7.80 18.66
CA GLY A 69 6.84 6.49 18.66
C GLY A 69 6.77 5.80 20.02
N PRO A 70 7.25 4.55 20.12
CA PRO A 70 7.33 3.82 21.39
C PRO A 70 8.18 4.55 22.45
N GLU A 71 8.10 4.12 23.68
CA GLU A 71 9.01 4.57 24.73
C GLU A 71 10.47 4.27 24.35
N SER A 72 11.39 5.12 24.80
CA SER A 72 12.83 4.99 24.54
C SER A 72 13.23 4.93 23.04
N SER A 73 12.39 5.45 22.14
CA SER A 73 12.69 5.52 20.69
C SER A 73 13.53 6.73 20.27
N GLY A 74 13.79 7.69 21.20
CA GLY A 74 14.58 8.90 20.92
C GLY A 74 13.74 10.13 20.56
N LYS A 75 12.43 10.17 20.90
CA LYS A 75 11.55 11.32 20.64
C LYS A 75 12.05 12.61 21.24
N THR A 76 12.29 12.61 22.57
CA THR A 76 12.80 13.76 23.33
C THR A 76 14.20 14.15 22.87
N THR A 77 15.07 13.17 22.56
CA THR A 77 16.40 13.41 22.00
C THR A 77 16.32 14.17 20.66
N LEU A 78 15.46 13.76 19.73
CA LEU A 78 15.28 14.46 18.47
C LEU A 78 14.73 15.88 18.68
N ALA A 79 13.76 16.06 19.58
CA ALA A 79 13.20 17.37 19.89
C ALA A 79 14.25 18.32 20.50
N LEU A 80 15.11 17.82 21.41
CA LEU A 80 16.21 18.60 21.99
C LEU A 80 17.27 18.98 20.96
N HIS A 81 17.56 18.12 19.95
CA HIS A 81 18.41 18.52 18.85
C HIS A 81 17.79 19.63 17.98
N ILE A 82 16.47 19.60 17.73
CA ILE A 82 15.78 20.70 17.04
C ILE A 82 15.88 22.00 17.84
N VAL A 83 15.75 21.94 19.18
CA VAL A 83 15.95 23.08 20.09
C VAL A 83 17.38 23.61 19.99
N SER A 84 18.39 22.73 20.09
CA SER A 84 19.81 23.09 19.97
C SER A 84 20.11 23.77 18.62
N GLU A 85 19.59 23.23 17.50
CA GLU A 85 19.76 23.82 16.18
C GLU A 85 19.07 25.20 16.07
N ALA A 86 17.89 25.38 16.68
CA ALA A 86 17.22 26.68 16.74
C ALA A 86 18.04 27.73 17.48
N GLN A 87 18.55 27.38 18.66
CA GLN A 87 19.43 28.26 19.46
C GLN A 87 20.74 28.57 18.73
N ARG A 88 21.33 27.60 18.05
CA ARG A 88 22.54 27.80 17.21
C ARG A 88 22.33 28.81 16.08
N LEU A 89 21.09 28.92 15.57
CA LEU A 89 20.69 29.91 14.58
C LEU A 89 20.31 31.26 15.18
N GLY A 90 20.48 31.46 16.49
CA GLY A 90 20.15 32.68 17.22
C GLY A 90 18.68 32.78 17.63
N GLY A 91 17.91 31.69 17.56
CA GLY A 91 16.50 31.64 17.93
C GLY A 91 16.26 31.34 19.42
N THR A 92 15.08 31.75 19.90
CA THR A 92 14.59 31.48 21.24
C THR A 92 13.78 30.18 21.28
N ALA A 93 14.05 29.33 22.27
CA ALA A 93 13.38 28.06 22.46
C ALA A 93 12.62 27.97 23.79
N ALA A 94 11.48 27.29 23.79
CA ALA A 94 10.73 26.95 24.99
C ALA A 94 10.43 25.45 25.04
N PHE A 95 10.46 24.89 26.25
CA PHE A 95 10.14 23.49 26.51
C PHE A 95 9.04 23.37 27.58
N ILE A 96 7.92 22.83 27.18
CA ILE A 96 6.77 22.57 28.07
C ILE A 96 6.88 21.11 28.50
N ASP A 97 7.44 20.90 29.69
CA ASP A 97 7.72 19.59 30.29
C ASP A 97 6.53 19.13 31.14
N ALA A 98 5.52 18.57 30.48
CA ALA A 98 4.33 18.03 31.15
C ALA A 98 4.58 16.65 31.79
N GLU A 99 5.68 15.97 31.48
CA GLU A 99 6.08 14.71 32.11
C GLU A 99 6.97 14.92 33.35
N HIS A 100 7.47 16.17 33.58
CA HIS A 100 8.43 16.52 34.63
C HIS A 100 9.71 15.66 34.58
N ALA A 101 10.17 15.34 33.38
CA ALA A 101 11.24 14.36 33.14
C ALA A 101 12.44 14.92 32.39
N LEU A 102 12.49 16.22 32.11
CA LEU A 102 13.63 16.84 31.41
C LEU A 102 14.89 16.82 32.29
N ASP A 103 15.94 16.14 31.81
CA ASP A 103 17.27 16.17 32.42
C ASP A 103 18.11 17.32 31.82
N PRO A 104 18.42 18.38 32.61
CA PRO A 104 19.24 19.52 32.12
C PRO A 104 20.66 19.13 31.74
N ILE A 105 21.24 18.11 32.40
CA ILE A 105 22.59 17.62 32.11
C ILE A 105 22.59 16.95 30.74
N TYR A 106 21.60 16.15 30.47
CA TYR A 106 21.42 15.49 29.16
C TYR A 106 21.18 16.53 28.06
N ALA A 107 20.27 17.49 28.28
CA ALA A 107 19.99 18.56 27.31
C ALA A 107 21.27 19.36 26.96
N ARG A 108 22.09 19.72 27.95
CA ARG A 108 23.39 20.40 27.73
C ARG A 108 24.35 19.56 26.88
N LYS A 109 24.41 18.24 27.10
CA LYS A 109 25.24 17.33 26.28
C LYS A 109 24.77 17.25 24.83
N LEU A 110 23.51 17.47 24.58
CA LEU A 110 22.94 17.54 23.21
C LEU A 110 23.15 18.92 22.53
N GLY A 111 23.85 19.85 23.22
CA GLY A 111 24.16 21.17 22.70
C GLY A 111 23.08 22.22 22.98
N VAL A 112 22.10 21.94 23.84
CA VAL A 112 21.10 22.94 24.26
C VAL A 112 21.76 23.92 25.24
N ASN A 113 21.65 25.21 24.96
CA ASN A 113 21.96 26.27 25.93
C ASN A 113 20.82 26.34 26.96
N ILE A 114 21.05 25.70 28.11
CA ILE A 114 20.02 25.60 29.14
C ILE A 114 19.78 26.92 29.88
N ASP A 115 20.74 27.84 29.84
CA ASP A 115 20.64 29.15 30.50
C ASP A 115 19.70 30.09 29.75
N GLU A 116 19.49 29.85 28.45
CA GLU A 116 18.54 30.58 27.58
C GLU A 116 17.28 29.78 27.23
N LEU A 117 17.17 28.55 27.71
CA LEU A 117 15.98 27.72 27.47
C LEU A 117 14.83 28.10 28.41
N LEU A 118 13.72 28.56 27.85
CA LEU A 118 12.50 28.74 28.61
C LEU A 118 11.88 27.39 28.95
N ILE A 119 11.70 27.10 30.25
CA ILE A 119 11.06 25.86 30.71
C ILE A 119 9.78 26.17 31.47
N SER A 120 8.76 25.35 31.23
CA SER A 120 7.51 25.38 31.97
C SER A 120 7.07 23.97 32.33
N GLN A 121 6.60 23.76 33.56
CA GLN A 121 6.12 22.47 34.08
C GLN A 121 4.67 22.64 34.54
N PRO A 122 3.70 22.60 33.63
CA PRO A 122 2.29 22.84 33.95
C PRO A 122 1.65 21.63 34.62
N ASP A 123 0.74 21.89 35.55
CA ASP A 123 -0.03 20.85 36.27
C ASP A 123 -1.19 20.30 35.43
N THR A 124 -1.72 21.09 34.48
CA THR A 124 -2.89 20.70 33.65
C THR A 124 -2.63 20.89 32.16
N GLY A 125 -3.35 20.12 31.33
CA GLY A 125 -3.28 20.25 29.87
C GLY A 125 -3.76 21.62 29.39
N GLU A 126 -4.76 22.22 30.03
CA GLU A 126 -5.23 23.57 29.75
C GLU A 126 -4.12 24.59 29.94
N GLN A 127 -3.42 24.53 31.09
CA GLN A 127 -2.32 25.44 31.44
C GLN A 127 -1.17 25.31 30.43
N ALA A 128 -0.77 24.08 30.06
CA ALA A 128 0.26 23.84 29.08
C ALA A 128 -0.05 24.50 27.74
N LEU A 129 -1.29 24.37 27.26
CA LEU A 129 -1.73 24.87 25.96
C LEU A 129 -1.97 26.39 25.98
N GLU A 130 -2.39 26.98 27.11
CA GLU A 130 -2.51 28.44 27.29
C GLU A 130 -1.14 29.13 27.37
N ILE A 131 -0.16 28.53 28.06
CA ILE A 131 1.24 28.99 28.05
C ILE A 131 1.79 28.93 26.62
N THR A 132 1.58 27.83 25.93
CA THR A 132 1.99 27.69 24.51
C THR A 132 1.35 28.76 23.65
N GLU A 133 0.04 29.05 23.78
CA GLU A 133 -0.65 30.10 23.05
C GLU A 133 -0.05 31.48 23.32
N THR A 134 0.26 31.78 24.57
CA THR A 134 0.86 33.05 24.99
C THR A 134 2.25 33.23 24.37
N LEU A 135 3.11 32.21 24.45
CA LEU A 135 4.44 32.22 23.85
C LEU A 135 4.38 32.37 22.33
N VAL A 136 3.49 31.66 21.65
CA VAL A 136 3.31 31.79 20.19
C VAL A 136 2.86 33.21 19.82
N ARG A 137 1.93 33.81 20.57
CA ARG A 137 1.40 35.15 20.30
C ARG A 137 2.39 36.27 20.61
N SER A 138 3.40 36.02 21.42
CA SER A 138 4.46 37.01 21.71
C SER A 138 5.34 37.28 20.48
N ASN A 139 5.38 36.39 19.51
CA ASN A 139 6.30 36.38 18.35
C ASN A 139 7.79 36.37 18.73
N ALA A 140 8.12 36.08 19.98
CA ALA A 140 9.50 36.09 20.52
C ALA A 140 10.11 34.69 20.65
N VAL A 141 9.36 33.64 20.31
CA VAL A 141 9.83 32.24 20.42
C VAL A 141 9.77 31.57 19.07
N ASP A 142 10.89 30.95 18.66
CA ASP A 142 11.04 30.31 17.37
C ASP A 142 10.69 28.82 17.37
N VAL A 143 10.92 28.13 18.49
CA VAL A 143 10.55 26.72 18.68
C VAL A 143 9.97 26.47 20.07
N ILE A 144 8.87 25.75 20.10
CA ILE A 144 8.22 25.31 21.36
C ILE A 144 8.05 23.80 21.28
N VAL A 145 8.59 23.09 22.25
CA VAL A 145 8.41 21.63 22.42
C VAL A 145 7.41 21.38 23.52
N ILE A 146 6.47 20.47 23.31
CA ILE A 146 5.53 19.98 24.33
C ILE A 146 5.79 18.49 24.52
N ASP A 147 6.32 18.10 25.66
CA ASP A 147 6.65 16.71 26.03
C ASP A 147 5.87 16.27 27.26
N SER A 148 4.87 15.44 27.16
CA SER A 148 4.28 14.88 25.94
C SER A 148 2.77 15.09 25.95
N VAL A 149 2.13 14.93 24.78
CA VAL A 149 0.65 14.98 24.65
C VAL A 149 -0.03 13.99 25.60
N ALA A 150 0.64 12.86 25.89
CA ALA A 150 0.12 11.83 26.80
C ALA A 150 -0.06 12.33 28.23
N ALA A 151 0.77 13.29 28.67
CA ALA A 151 0.77 13.87 30.00
C ALA A 151 -0.13 15.11 30.15
N LEU A 152 -0.74 15.59 29.04
CA LEU A 152 -1.69 16.70 29.10
C LEU A 152 -3.03 16.24 29.67
N VAL A 153 -3.11 16.16 30.99
CA VAL A 153 -4.33 15.77 31.72
C VAL A 153 -5.28 16.97 31.82
N PRO A 154 -6.54 16.84 31.35
CA PRO A 154 -7.55 17.88 31.55
C PRO A 154 -7.82 18.17 32.99
N ARG A 155 -8.03 19.46 33.36
CA ARG A 155 -8.33 19.86 34.75
C ARG A 155 -9.52 19.09 35.33
N ALA A 156 -10.59 18.90 34.55
CA ALA A 156 -11.77 18.15 35.01
C ALA A 156 -11.48 16.66 35.31
N GLU A 157 -10.38 16.11 34.81
CA GLU A 157 -9.93 14.74 35.16
C GLU A 157 -9.10 14.73 36.45
N LEU A 158 -8.41 15.84 36.76
CA LEU A 158 -7.64 16.01 37.99
C LEU A 158 -8.53 16.34 39.17
N ASP A 159 -9.63 17.10 38.95
CA ASP A 159 -10.58 17.50 39.98
C ASP A 159 -11.61 16.38 40.33
N GLY A 160 -11.66 15.30 39.53
CA GLY A 160 -12.54 14.13 39.72
C GLY A 160 -11.99 13.13 40.73
N ASP A 161 -12.85 12.23 41.22
CA ASP A 161 -12.46 11.16 42.15
C ASP A 161 -11.62 10.07 41.45
N MET A 162 -10.73 9.43 42.23
CA MET A 162 -9.94 8.29 41.70
C MET A 162 -10.86 7.14 41.25
N GLY A 163 -10.88 6.89 39.92
CA GLY A 163 -11.72 5.86 39.30
C GLY A 163 -12.79 6.42 38.38
N ASP A 164 -13.02 7.73 38.38
CA ASP A 164 -13.91 8.36 37.40
C ASP A 164 -13.29 8.29 35.98
N SER A 165 -14.04 7.68 35.09
CA SER A 165 -13.64 7.59 33.66
C SER A 165 -14.39 8.64 32.86
N LEU A 166 -13.71 9.71 32.47
CA LEU A 166 -14.26 10.76 31.59
C LEU A 166 -13.69 10.63 30.17
N PRO A 167 -14.21 9.68 29.35
CA PRO A 167 -13.61 9.35 28.07
C PRO A 167 -13.69 10.52 27.08
N GLY A 168 -12.55 10.85 26.45
CA GLY A 168 -12.46 11.80 25.35
C GLY A 168 -12.23 13.26 25.75
N LEU A 169 -12.08 13.61 27.03
CA LEU A 169 -11.77 14.98 27.46
C LEU A 169 -10.47 15.48 26.85
N GLN A 170 -9.39 14.70 26.92
CA GLN A 170 -8.11 15.04 26.31
C GLN A 170 -8.21 15.28 24.81
N ALA A 171 -8.97 14.46 24.07
CA ALA A 171 -9.18 14.64 22.65
C ALA A 171 -9.97 15.92 22.32
N ARG A 172 -10.91 16.30 23.19
CA ARG A 172 -11.70 17.54 23.07
C ARG A 172 -10.81 18.75 23.35
N LEU A 173 -10.01 18.72 24.42
CA LEU A 173 -9.03 19.74 24.77
C LEU A 173 -8.05 19.98 23.61
N MET A 174 -7.43 18.93 23.08
CA MET A 174 -6.51 19.03 21.94
C MET A 174 -7.18 19.59 20.68
N SER A 175 -8.42 19.21 20.41
CA SER A 175 -9.16 19.73 19.24
C SER A 175 -9.44 21.23 19.37
N GLN A 176 -9.80 21.70 20.56
CA GLN A 176 -10.08 23.10 20.85
C GLN A 176 -8.79 23.93 20.77
N ALA A 177 -7.72 23.48 21.41
CA ALA A 177 -6.44 24.17 21.45
C ALA A 177 -5.81 24.29 20.03
N LEU A 178 -5.72 23.19 19.28
CA LEU A 178 -5.13 23.21 17.95
C LEU A 178 -5.90 24.11 16.97
N ARG A 179 -7.21 24.22 17.13
CA ARG A 179 -8.02 25.15 16.32
C ARG A 179 -7.62 26.62 16.56
N LYS A 180 -7.33 26.98 17.83
CA LYS A 180 -6.86 28.32 18.19
C LYS A 180 -5.40 28.56 17.80
N LEU A 181 -4.53 27.60 18.11
CA LEU A 181 -3.09 27.68 17.95
C LEU A 181 -2.65 27.76 16.47
N THR A 182 -3.28 27.00 15.57
CA THR A 182 -2.80 26.87 14.18
C THR A 182 -2.67 28.22 13.47
N ALA A 183 -3.64 29.11 13.62
CA ALA A 183 -3.60 30.44 13.00
C ALA A 183 -2.54 31.35 13.64
N ALA A 184 -2.34 31.26 14.96
CA ALA A 184 -1.31 32.00 15.69
C ALA A 184 0.09 31.53 15.30
N ILE A 185 0.32 30.21 15.28
CA ILE A 185 1.58 29.57 14.87
C ILE A 185 1.97 29.97 13.45
N SER A 186 1.03 29.97 12.51
CA SER A 186 1.30 30.38 11.13
C SER A 186 1.74 31.86 11.02
N ARG A 187 1.19 32.73 11.87
CA ARG A 187 1.53 34.16 11.85
C ARG A 187 2.83 34.50 12.57
N SER A 188 3.10 33.81 13.69
CA SER A 188 4.32 34.04 14.48
C SER A 188 5.57 33.45 13.80
N GLY A 189 5.42 32.48 12.89
CA GLY A 189 6.53 31.75 12.33
C GLY A 189 7.17 30.74 13.30
N ALA A 190 6.63 30.55 14.49
CA ALA A 190 7.14 29.56 15.46
C ALA A 190 6.90 28.13 14.98
N VAL A 191 7.83 27.20 15.30
CA VAL A 191 7.62 25.77 15.17
C VAL A 191 7.06 25.24 16.48
N VAL A 192 5.93 24.54 16.47
CA VAL A 192 5.43 23.86 17.65
C VAL A 192 5.53 22.36 17.46
N VAL A 193 6.40 21.73 18.26
CA VAL A 193 6.68 20.29 18.24
C VAL A 193 5.91 19.62 19.35
N PHE A 194 5.00 18.73 18.99
CA PHE A 194 4.31 17.86 19.94
C PHE A 194 4.98 16.50 19.96
N ILE A 195 5.53 16.12 21.11
CA ILE A 195 5.97 14.75 21.35
C ILE A 195 4.75 13.94 21.76
N ASN A 196 4.58 12.78 21.14
CA ASN A 196 3.43 11.94 21.41
C ASN A 196 3.85 10.48 21.64
N GLN A 197 3.16 9.85 22.56
CA GLN A 197 3.35 8.44 22.83
C GLN A 197 2.40 7.62 21.98
N ILE A 198 2.84 6.46 21.54
CA ILE A 198 1.97 5.45 21.01
C ILE A 198 1.38 4.73 22.21
N ARG A 199 0.07 4.82 22.38
CA ARG A 199 -0.65 4.00 23.34
C ARG A 199 -1.39 2.91 22.59
N GLU A 200 -1.24 1.71 23.04
CA GLU A 200 -2.30 0.72 22.89
C GLU A 200 -3.52 1.31 23.61
N LYS A 201 -4.65 1.45 22.90
CA LYS A 201 -5.87 1.94 23.54
C LYS A 201 -6.26 0.99 24.68
N ILE A 202 -5.91 1.33 25.91
CA ILE A 202 -6.46 0.70 27.11
C ILE A 202 -7.98 0.94 27.06
N GLY A 203 -8.77 -0.14 26.95
CA GLY A 203 -10.24 -0.06 26.87
C GLY A 203 -10.86 -0.22 25.49
N VAL A 204 -10.09 -0.15 24.38
CA VAL A 204 -10.48 -0.77 23.11
C VAL A 204 -9.78 -2.13 23.08
N MET A 205 -10.47 -3.15 23.51
CA MET A 205 -9.99 -4.52 23.34
C MET A 205 -9.72 -4.75 21.87
N PHE A 206 -8.43 -4.85 21.51
CA PHE A 206 -8.02 -5.21 20.16
C PHE A 206 -8.57 -6.59 19.84
N GLY A 207 -9.05 -6.75 18.63
CA GLY A 207 -9.43 -8.06 18.16
C GLY A 207 -8.20 -8.96 18.08
N CYS A 208 -8.32 -10.16 18.60
CA CYS A 208 -7.21 -11.11 18.70
C CYS A 208 -7.64 -12.50 18.25
N PHE A 209 -6.64 -13.35 18.06
CA PHE A 209 -6.81 -14.74 17.67
C PHE A 209 -6.37 -15.71 18.76
N HIS A 210 -6.90 -16.92 18.66
CA HIS A 210 -6.46 -18.04 19.48
C HIS A 210 -5.05 -18.48 19.08
N TYR A 211 -4.26 -19.02 20.02
CA TYR A 211 -2.90 -19.52 19.79
C TYR A 211 -2.75 -20.38 18.53
N SER A 212 -3.72 -21.25 18.26
CA SER A 212 -3.67 -22.21 17.14
C SER A 212 -4.05 -21.65 15.78
N THR A 213 -4.50 -20.37 15.70
CA THR A 213 -4.84 -19.72 14.44
C THR A 213 -3.62 -19.72 13.51
N ARG A 214 -3.82 -20.16 12.28
CA ARG A 214 -2.73 -20.31 11.30
C ARG A 214 -2.59 -19.06 10.47
N VAL A 215 -1.41 -18.48 10.53
CA VAL A 215 -1.01 -17.33 9.67
C VAL A 215 -0.30 -17.88 8.44
N VAL A 216 -0.62 -17.36 7.27
CA VAL A 216 0.01 -17.75 6.00
C VAL A 216 1.29 -16.95 5.81
N LEU A 217 2.43 -17.63 5.74
CA LEU A 217 3.75 -17.03 5.52
C LEU A 217 3.97 -16.72 4.03
N ALA A 218 4.96 -15.89 3.75
CA ALA A 218 5.30 -15.47 2.38
C ALA A 218 5.69 -16.65 1.46
N ASP A 219 6.27 -17.70 2.01
CA ASP A 219 6.63 -18.93 1.29
C ASP A 219 5.45 -19.90 1.08
N GLY A 220 4.24 -19.51 1.48
CA GLY A 220 3.03 -20.32 1.37
C GLY A 220 2.82 -21.34 2.48
N ARG A 221 3.77 -21.54 3.39
CA ARG A 221 3.58 -22.33 4.60
C ARG A 221 2.66 -21.62 5.59
N THR A 222 2.20 -22.33 6.58
CA THR A 222 1.41 -21.74 7.67
C THR A 222 2.08 -22.00 9.01
N GLU A 223 2.08 -20.99 9.89
CA GLU A 223 2.56 -21.14 11.26
C GLU A 223 1.47 -20.65 12.25
N LYS A 224 1.48 -21.17 13.48
CA LYS A 224 0.56 -20.76 14.54
C LYS A 224 0.88 -19.35 15.02
N ILE A 225 -0.11 -18.48 15.11
CA ILE A 225 0.07 -17.09 15.54
C ILE A 225 0.72 -17.01 16.93
N GLY A 226 0.30 -17.87 17.86
CA GLY A 226 0.87 -17.89 19.21
C GLY A 226 2.35 -18.30 19.22
N LYS A 227 2.82 -19.13 18.26
CA LYS A 227 4.25 -19.44 18.14
C LYS A 227 5.01 -18.26 17.56
N ILE A 228 4.46 -17.60 16.52
CA ILE A 228 5.07 -16.40 15.91
C ILE A 228 5.26 -15.31 16.99
N VAL A 229 4.24 -15.09 17.81
CA VAL A 229 4.27 -14.05 18.86
C VAL A 229 5.21 -14.41 20.01
N ASN A 230 5.07 -15.62 20.59
CA ASN A 230 5.84 -16.01 21.77
C ASN A 230 7.35 -16.12 21.50
N GLN A 231 7.73 -16.49 20.28
CA GLN A 231 9.12 -16.58 19.84
C GLN A 231 9.59 -15.34 19.09
N ARG A 232 8.73 -14.33 18.91
CA ARG A 232 9.01 -13.11 18.12
C ARG A 232 9.67 -13.40 16.78
N LEU A 233 9.09 -14.37 16.05
CA LEU A 233 9.68 -14.82 14.79
C LEU A 233 9.72 -13.70 13.76
N PRO A 234 10.88 -13.36 13.19
CA PRO A 234 11.02 -12.37 12.14
C PRO A 234 10.60 -12.98 10.80
N VAL A 235 9.29 -13.07 10.56
CA VAL A 235 8.72 -13.70 9.37
C VAL A 235 8.00 -12.69 8.49
N ASP A 236 8.00 -12.97 7.20
CA ASP A 236 7.11 -12.28 6.25
C ASP A 236 5.82 -13.08 6.11
N VAL A 237 4.69 -12.39 6.15
CA VAL A 237 3.36 -12.96 6.03
C VAL A 237 2.66 -12.44 4.77
N LEU A 238 1.69 -13.19 4.27
CA LEU A 238 0.88 -12.72 3.15
C LEU A 238 -0.16 -11.70 3.65
N SER A 239 -0.10 -10.52 3.08
CA SER A 239 -0.89 -9.35 3.40
C SER A 239 -1.76 -8.95 2.19
N TYR A 240 -3.01 -8.56 2.46
CA TYR A 240 -3.96 -8.10 1.45
C TYR A 240 -3.89 -6.58 1.29
N ASP A 241 -3.76 -6.11 0.05
CA ASP A 241 -3.84 -4.70 -0.28
C ASP A 241 -5.26 -4.33 -0.73
N PRO A 242 -6.01 -3.56 0.07
CA PRO A 242 -7.36 -3.16 -0.28
C PRO A 242 -7.48 -2.24 -1.49
N ALA A 243 -6.40 -1.52 -1.86
CA ALA A 243 -6.41 -0.60 -2.99
C ALA A 243 -6.29 -1.34 -4.33
N THR A 244 -5.49 -2.41 -4.36
CA THR A 244 -5.25 -3.20 -5.58
C THR A 244 -5.99 -4.52 -5.60
N GLY A 245 -6.52 -4.99 -4.46
CA GLY A 245 -7.12 -6.30 -4.30
C GLY A 245 -6.12 -7.46 -4.31
N THR A 246 -4.81 -7.17 -4.28
CA THR A 246 -3.74 -8.18 -4.38
C THR A 246 -3.29 -8.67 -3.02
N ILE A 247 -2.74 -9.88 -2.98
CA ILE A 247 -2.10 -10.47 -1.81
C ILE A 247 -0.60 -10.55 -2.08
N GLN A 248 0.22 -9.98 -1.18
CA GLN A 248 1.66 -9.88 -1.35
C GLN A 248 2.40 -10.03 0.00
N PRO A 249 3.68 -10.43 -0.02
CA PRO A 249 4.48 -10.55 1.20
C PRO A 249 4.66 -9.19 1.90
N ARG A 250 4.56 -9.19 3.23
CA ARG A 250 4.86 -8.06 4.10
C ARG A 250 5.48 -8.55 5.41
N ARG A 251 6.38 -7.77 5.97
CA ARG A 251 7.09 -8.11 7.20
C ARG A 251 6.20 -7.96 8.42
N VAL A 252 6.31 -8.89 9.37
CA VAL A 252 5.78 -8.70 10.72
C VAL A 252 6.72 -7.76 11.46
N VAL A 253 6.19 -6.62 11.94
CA VAL A 253 6.97 -5.57 12.60
C VAL A 253 6.74 -5.51 14.11
N ASN A 254 5.64 -6.12 14.61
CA ASN A 254 5.37 -6.22 16.03
C ASN A 254 4.55 -7.47 16.39
N TRP A 255 4.62 -7.92 17.65
CA TRP A 255 4.04 -9.16 18.18
C TRP A 255 3.28 -8.87 19.47
N PHE A 256 1.99 -9.20 19.52
CA PHE A 256 1.12 -8.89 20.65
C PHE A 256 0.59 -10.14 21.32
N ASP A 257 0.93 -10.35 22.62
CA ASP A 257 0.19 -11.18 23.55
C ASP A 257 -0.69 -10.27 24.39
N ASN A 258 -1.99 -10.21 24.08
CA ASN A 258 -2.95 -9.32 24.72
C ASN A 258 -3.64 -9.98 25.94
N GLY A 259 -2.95 -10.89 26.59
CA GLY A 259 -3.39 -11.56 27.80
C GLY A 259 -4.53 -12.56 27.56
N ARG A 260 -5.28 -12.86 28.62
CA ARG A 260 -6.34 -13.88 28.60
C ARG A 260 -7.57 -13.42 27.82
N ALA A 261 -8.21 -14.35 27.14
CA ALA A 261 -9.51 -14.18 26.50
C ALA A 261 -10.58 -14.92 27.31
N ASP A 262 -11.78 -14.33 27.40
CA ASP A 262 -12.93 -14.99 28.02
C ASP A 262 -13.66 -15.89 27.03
N GLU A 263 -13.74 -15.47 25.74
CA GLU A 263 -14.41 -16.19 24.69
C GLU A 263 -13.87 -15.84 23.29
N PHE A 264 -14.15 -16.72 22.33
CA PHE A 264 -13.94 -16.49 20.91
C PHE A 264 -15.22 -16.74 20.13
N ILE A 265 -15.49 -15.93 19.11
CA ILE A 265 -16.52 -16.20 18.12
C ILE A 265 -15.90 -17.07 17.05
N GLN A 266 -16.44 -18.26 16.88
CA GLN A 266 -16.02 -19.20 15.85
C GLN A 266 -16.97 -19.11 14.65
N PHE A 267 -16.38 -19.03 13.48
CA PHE A 267 -17.09 -18.95 12.21
C PHE A 267 -16.77 -20.16 11.33
N GLN A 268 -17.76 -20.64 10.63
CA GLN A 268 -17.60 -21.53 9.49
C GLN A 268 -17.91 -20.75 8.23
N VAL A 269 -16.98 -20.73 7.28
CA VAL A 269 -17.09 -19.98 6.01
C VAL A 269 -17.09 -20.97 4.86
N ALA A 270 -17.99 -20.78 3.90
CA ALA A 270 -18.07 -21.59 2.71
C ALA A 270 -16.83 -21.38 1.81
N GLY A 271 -16.33 -22.44 1.19
CA GLY A 271 -15.20 -22.36 0.27
C GLY A 271 -13.86 -22.72 0.91
N GLY A 272 -13.34 -23.83 0.57
CA GLY A 272 -12.06 -24.43 0.94
C GLY A 272 -11.97 -25.77 0.24
N ARG A 273 -10.82 -26.46 0.31
CA ARG A 273 -10.68 -27.80 -0.29
C ARG A 273 -11.68 -28.82 0.27
N SER A 274 -12.10 -28.66 1.53
CA SER A 274 -13.12 -29.48 2.20
C SER A 274 -14.53 -28.91 2.14
N GLY A 275 -14.78 -27.86 1.33
CA GLY A 275 -16.06 -27.16 1.26
C GLY A 275 -16.23 -26.04 2.30
N TYR A 276 -15.50 -26.09 3.43
CA TYR A 276 -15.59 -25.08 4.50
C TYR A 276 -14.21 -24.72 5.07
N ARG A 277 -14.12 -23.49 5.59
CA ARG A 277 -13.02 -23.01 6.43
C ARG A 277 -13.56 -22.61 7.79
N HIS A 278 -12.73 -22.78 8.81
CA HIS A 278 -13.05 -22.36 10.18
C HIS A 278 -12.04 -21.33 10.62
N PHE A 279 -12.48 -20.24 11.24
CA PHE A 279 -11.63 -19.32 11.96
C PHE A 279 -12.30 -18.86 13.24
N ALA A 280 -11.52 -18.43 14.21
CA ALA A 280 -12.02 -17.94 15.49
C ALA A 280 -11.32 -16.60 15.80
N ALA A 281 -12.11 -15.61 16.19
CA ALA A 281 -11.61 -14.28 16.57
C ALA A 281 -12.38 -13.75 17.77
N THR A 282 -11.79 -12.83 18.52
CA THR A 282 -12.53 -12.08 19.54
C THR A 282 -13.54 -11.13 18.89
N GLU A 283 -14.55 -10.70 19.62
CA GLU A 283 -15.69 -9.92 19.13
C GLU A 283 -15.28 -8.67 18.32
N ASN A 284 -14.27 -7.98 18.80
CA ASN A 284 -13.81 -6.70 18.26
C ASN A 284 -12.78 -6.82 17.14
N HIS A 285 -12.32 -8.03 16.79
CA HIS A 285 -11.38 -8.19 15.70
C HIS A 285 -11.96 -7.74 14.35
N VAL A 286 -11.15 -7.03 13.56
CA VAL A 286 -11.59 -6.46 12.29
C VAL A 286 -11.35 -7.44 11.14
N ILE A 287 -12.44 -7.84 10.51
CA ILE A 287 -12.47 -8.76 9.37
C ILE A 287 -12.80 -7.98 8.09
N PHE A 288 -12.15 -8.31 6.99
CA PHE A 288 -12.48 -7.75 5.70
C PHE A 288 -13.69 -8.45 5.06
N THR A 289 -14.60 -7.64 4.57
CA THR A 289 -15.79 -8.05 3.82
C THR A 289 -15.76 -7.37 2.44
N PRO A 290 -16.55 -7.81 1.46
CA PRO A 290 -16.68 -7.12 0.17
C PRO A 290 -17.13 -5.66 0.29
N ARG A 291 -17.81 -5.32 1.39
CA ARG A 291 -18.31 -3.96 1.70
C ARG A 291 -17.38 -3.15 2.61
N GLY A 292 -16.14 -3.62 2.83
CA GLY A 292 -15.16 -3.00 3.72
C GLY A 292 -15.00 -3.71 5.05
N ARG A 293 -14.43 -3.04 6.02
CA ARG A 293 -14.01 -3.58 7.32
C ARG A 293 -15.20 -3.69 8.27
N ARG A 294 -15.36 -4.85 8.93
CA ARG A 294 -16.39 -5.08 9.97
C ARG A 294 -15.78 -5.79 11.19
N ARG A 295 -16.32 -5.52 12.38
CA ARG A 295 -15.95 -6.25 13.60
C ARG A 295 -16.56 -7.65 13.58
N ALA A 296 -15.81 -8.66 14.04
CA ALA A 296 -16.26 -10.04 14.10
C ALA A 296 -17.60 -10.21 14.85
N GLY A 297 -17.79 -9.48 15.95
CA GLY A 297 -19.05 -9.50 16.74
C GLY A 297 -20.27 -9.08 15.95
N THR A 298 -20.11 -8.21 14.93
CA THR A 298 -21.22 -7.71 14.10
C THR A 298 -21.57 -8.62 12.91
N LEU A 299 -20.74 -9.62 12.64
CA LEU A 299 -20.94 -10.56 11.54
C LEU A 299 -22.01 -11.60 11.89
N LYS A 300 -22.89 -11.90 10.94
CA LYS A 300 -23.99 -12.86 11.06
C LYS A 300 -23.86 -13.98 10.03
N VAL A 301 -24.57 -15.09 10.25
CA VAL A 301 -24.73 -16.12 9.23
C VAL A 301 -25.38 -15.50 7.98
N GLY A 302 -24.82 -15.79 6.81
CA GLY A 302 -25.21 -15.19 5.53
C GLY A 302 -24.36 -13.98 5.11
N ASP A 303 -23.67 -13.30 6.04
CA ASP A 303 -22.68 -12.26 5.70
C ASP A 303 -21.48 -12.87 4.94
N GLU A 304 -20.80 -12.06 4.15
CA GLU A 304 -19.63 -12.47 3.39
C GLU A 304 -18.35 -11.88 4.00
N VAL A 305 -17.30 -12.69 4.04
CA VAL A 305 -15.92 -12.28 4.39
C VAL A 305 -14.99 -12.56 3.22
N LEU A 306 -13.84 -11.88 3.16
CA LEU A 306 -12.83 -12.16 2.16
C LEU A 306 -12.00 -13.37 2.57
N LEU A 307 -12.08 -14.45 1.78
CA LEU A 307 -11.33 -15.69 1.97
C LEU A 307 -10.24 -15.78 0.91
N SER A 308 -9.02 -16.14 1.31
CA SER A 308 -7.93 -16.42 0.37
C SER A 308 -8.10 -17.79 -0.26
N VAL A 309 -8.08 -17.86 -1.58
CA VAL A 309 -8.10 -19.09 -2.35
C VAL A 309 -6.90 -19.14 -3.29
N GLU A 310 -6.45 -20.36 -3.59
CA GLU A 310 -5.44 -20.57 -4.62
C GLU A 310 -6.00 -20.23 -5.99
N ASP A 311 -5.23 -19.46 -6.75
CA ASP A 311 -5.46 -19.17 -8.16
C ASP A 311 -4.14 -19.30 -8.93
N PHE A 312 -4.21 -19.23 -10.25
CA PHE A 312 -3.04 -19.32 -11.11
C PHE A 312 -3.12 -18.26 -12.20
N ARG A 313 -1.97 -17.66 -12.51
CA ARG A 313 -1.88 -16.68 -13.60
C ARG A 313 -1.96 -17.36 -14.95
N LEU A 314 -2.95 -16.99 -15.76
CA LEU A 314 -3.01 -17.32 -17.18
C LEU A 314 -2.18 -16.33 -17.99
N THR A 315 -1.51 -16.81 -19.05
CA THR A 315 -0.94 -15.93 -20.07
C THR A 315 -2.03 -15.41 -21.00
N ASP A 316 -1.73 -14.36 -21.76
CA ASP A 316 -2.65 -13.85 -22.76
C ASP A 316 -2.99 -14.92 -23.81
N ASP A 317 -2.01 -15.75 -24.23
CA ASP A 317 -2.25 -16.86 -25.15
C ASP A 317 -3.23 -17.89 -24.57
N GLN A 318 -3.04 -18.26 -23.32
CA GLN A 318 -3.93 -19.19 -22.62
C GLN A 318 -5.34 -18.62 -22.46
N LEU A 319 -5.42 -17.32 -22.15
CA LEU A 319 -6.70 -16.60 -22.05
C LEU A 319 -7.41 -16.60 -23.40
N GLN A 320 -6.74 -16.24 -24.50
CA GLN A 320 -7.31 -16.20 -25.83
C GLN A 320 -7.75 -17.59 -26.30
N LEU A 321 -6.98 -18.63 -25.99
CA LEU A 321 -7.34 -20.01 -26.32
C LEU A 321 -8.60 -20.44 -25.58
N ILE A 322 -8.73 -20.14 -24.28
CA ILE A 322 -9.92 -20.47 -23.47
C ILE A 322 -11.14 -19.67 -23.95
N LEU A 323 -10.98 -18.37 -24.24
CA LEU A 323 -12.07 -17.53 -24.75
C LEU A 323 -12.59 -18.03 -26.09
N GLY A 324 -11.68 -18.23 -27.06
CA GLY A 324 -12.06 -18.68 -28.39
C GLY A 324 -12.66 -20.07 -28.40
N SER A 325 -12.01 -21.05 -27.77
CA SER A 325 -12.57 -22.40 -27.66
C SER A 325 -13.81 -22.44 -26.78
N GLY A 326 -13.95 -21.55 -25.78
CA GLY A 326 -15.15 -21.39 -24.96
C GLY A 326 -16.36 -20.90 -25.78
N LEU A 327 -16.15 -20.18 -26.87
CA LEU A 327 -17.18 -19.83 -27.86
C LEU A 327 -17.45 -20.98 -28.85
N GLY A 328 -16.47 -21.86 -29.09
CA GLY A 328 -16.54 -23.03 -29.96
C GLY A 328 -16.89 -24.34 -29.22
N ASP A 329 -16.06 -25.36 -29.43
CA ASP A 329 -16.25 -26.74 -28.90
C ASP A 329 -15.95 -26.86 -27.39
N GLY A 330 -15.29 -25.86 -26.80
CA GLY A 330 -14.99 -25.84 -25.39
C GLY A 330 -16.20 -25.48 -24.52
N SER A 331 -16.10 -25.80 -23.25
CA SER A 331 -17.09 -25.43 -22.23
C SER A 331 -16.40 -25.12 -20.90
N ILE A 332 -16.99 -24.20 -20.15
CA ILE A 332 -16.54 -23.91 -18.80
C ILE A 332 -17.59 -24.42 -17.83
N ARG A 333 -17.14 -25.25 -16.88
CA ARG A 333 -18.01 -25.84 -15.85
C ARG A 333 -17.64 -25.31 -14.47
N LYS A 334 -18.61 -24.74 -13.78
CA LYS A 334 -18.48 -24.39 -12.38
C LYS A 334 -18.35 -25.65 -11.53
N VAL A 335 -17.29 -25.74 -10.73
CA VAL A 335 -16.97 -26.92 -9.90
C VAL A 335 -17.21 -26.64 -8.43
N GLY A 336 -16.94 -25.43 -7.99
CA GLY A 336 -17.12 -24.99 -6.61
C GLY A 336 -17.67 -23.57 -6.55
N MET A 337 -17.76 -23.03 -5.34
CA MET A 337 -18.24 -21.65 -5.14
C MET A 337 -17.32 -20.63 -5.82
N HIS A 338 -16.01 -20.87 -5.80
CA HIS A 338 -14.99 -19.93 -6.27
C HIS A 338 -14.11 -20.48 -7.39
N THR A 339 -14.50 -21.59 -8.01
CA THR A 339 -13.68 -22.23 -9.05
C THR A 339 -14.52 -22.81 -10.17
N ALA A 340 -13.98 -22.72 -11.37
CA ALA A 340 -14.47 -23.43 -12.55
C ALA A 340 -13.31 -24.11 -13.27
N MET A 341 -13.63 -25.08 -14.12
CA MET A 341 -12.69 -25.77 -15.00
C MET A 341 -13.09 -25.53 -16.46
N PHE A 342 -12.12 -25.40 -17.32
CA PHE A 342 -12.31 -25.43 -18.77
C PHE A 342 -12.20 -26.87 -19.27
N ARG A 343 -13.09 -27.26 -20.16
CA ARG A 343 -13.13 -28.57 -20.80
C ARG A 343 -13.19 -28.40 -22.32
N VAL A 344 -12.40 -29.15 -23.03
CA VAL A 344 -12.45 -29.22 -24.50
C VAL A 344 -12.27 -30.66 -24.96
N GLY A 345 -12.96 -31.03 -26.04
CA GLY A 345 -12.85 -32.33 -26.66
C GLY A 345 -13.05 -32.27 -28.16
N HIS A 346 -12.35 -33.15 -28.87
CA HIS A 346 -12.43 -33.25 -30.34
C HIS A 346 -12.51 -34.69 -30.81
N GLY A 347 -13.00 -34.92 -31.99
CA GLY A 347 -13.00 -36.22 -32.64
C GLY A 347 -11.60 -36.80 -32.86
N ALA A 348 -11.51 -38.11 -33.08
CA ALA A 348 -10.22 -38.79 -33.22
C ALA A 348 -9.34 -38.21 -34.34
N GLU A 349 -9.94 -37.68 -35.41
CA GLU A 349 -9.25 -37.05 -36.55
C GLU A 349 -8.58 -35.72 -36.18
N GLN A 350 -9.05 -35.05 -35.13
CA GLN A 350 -8.49 -33.77 -34.65
C GLN A 350 -7.63 -33.96 -33.36
N LYS A 351 -7.08 -35.15 -33.17
CA LYS A 351 -6.29 -35.45 -31.98
C LYS A 351 -5.04 -34.56 -31.82
N ASP A 352 -4.40 -34.21 -32.94
CA ASP A 352 -3.21 -33.36 -32.92
C ASP A 352 -3.58 -31.89 -32.58
N TYR A 353 -4.74 -31.41 -33.01
CA TYR A 353 -5.27 -30.12 -32.62
C TYR A 353 -5.58 -30.10 -31.12
N LEU A 354 -6.15 -31.16 -30.57
CA LEU A 354 -6.40 -31.28 -29.14
C LEU A 354 -5.09 -31.34 -28.35
N ARG A 355 -4.06 -32.04 -28.82
CA ARG A 355 -2.76 -32.12 -28.18
C ARG A 355 -2.09 -30.75 -28.12
N TRP A 356 -2.12 -29.99 -29.21
CA TRP A 356 -1.63 -28.62 -29.22
C TRP A 356 -2.35 -27.72 -28.18
N LYS A 357 -3.70 -27.78 -28.11
CA LYS A 357 -4.44 -27.05 -27.08
C LYS A 357 -4.03 -27.47 -25.65
N HIS A 358 -3.75 -28.74 -25.45
CA HIS A 358 -3.30 -29.26 -24.17
C HIS A 358 -1.91 -28.69 -23.81
N GLU A 359 -0.99 -28.65 -24.75
CA GLU A 359 0.35 -28.09 -24.58
C GLU A 359 0.30 -26.57 -24.30
N MET A 360 -0.54 -25.83 -25.02
CA MET A 360 -0.77 -24.39 -24.80
C MET A 360 -1.32 -24.10 -23.39
N LEU A 361 -2.14 -24.99 -22.83
CA LEU A 361 -2.72 -24.82 -21.50
C LEU A 361 -1.88 -25.45 -20.38
N ALA A 362 -0.69 -25.97 -20.68
CA ALA A 362 0.23 -26.41 -19.64
C ALA A 362 0.65 -25.22 -18.76
N PRO A 363 0.84 -25.38 -17.45
CA PRO A 363 0.80 -26.63 -16.68
C PRO A 363 -0.60 -26.95 -16.08
N PHE A 364 -1.66 -26.28 -16.50
CA PHE A 364 -3.01 -26.40 -15.93
C PHE A 364 -3.82 -27.56 -16.50
N ALA A 365 -3.47 -28.04 -17.69
CA ALA A 365 -4.20 -29.12 -18.37
C ALA A 365 -3.99 -30.48 -17.69
N ARG A 366 -5.09 -31.19 -17.41
CA ARG A 366 -5.06 -32.57 -16.98
C ARG A 366 -4.80 -33.50 -18.14
N ALA A 367 -4.43 -34.75 -17.86
CA ALA A 367 -4.14 -35.73 -18.91
C ALA A 367 -5.30 -35.87 -19.92
N ILE A 368 -4.96 -36.01 -21.20
CA ILE A 368 -5.93 -36.28 -22.26
C ILE A 368 -6.52 -37.68 -22.03
N SER A 369 -7.84 -37.77 -22.05
CA SER A 369 -8.59 -39.01 -21.87
C SER A 369 -9.55 -39.25 -23.04
N ARG A 370 -9.94 -40.51 -23.25
CA ARG A 370 -10.97 -40.87 -24.24
C ARG A 370 -12.35 -40.43 -23.75
N THR A 371 -13.11 -39.78 -24.59
CA THR A 371 -14.46 -39.30 -24.27
C THR A 371 -15.38 -39.65 -25.44
N GLY A 372 -16.22 -40.70 -25.26
CA GLY A 372 -17.04 -41.22 -26.37
C GLY A 372 -16.17 -41.65 -27.55
N ASN A 373 -16.47 -41.13 -28.74
CA ASN A 373 -15.72 -41.42 -29.97
C ASN A 373 -14.51 -40.52 -30.23
N GLY A 374 -14.17 -39.65 -29.26
CA GLY A 374 -13.08 -38.72 -29.35
C GLY A 374 -12.15 -38.70 -28.14
N PHE A 375 -11.45 -37.62 -27.99
CA PHE A 375 -10.54 -37.34 -26.88
C PHE A 375 -10.84 -35.97 -26.30
N GLY A 376 -10.53 -35.78 -25.03
CA GLY A 376 -10.72 -34.50 -24.36
C GLY A 376 -9.85 -34.38 -23.12
N PHE A 377 -9.75 -33.17 -22.59
CA PHE A 377 -9.11 -32.89 -21.30
C PHE A 377 -9.85 -31.77 -20.55
N ASP A 378 -9.60 -31.73 -19.26
CA ASP A 378 -10.04 -30.67 -18.36
C ASP A 378 -8.83 -29.87 -17.85
N THR A 379 -9.01 -28.60 -17.51
CA THR A 379 -8.02 -27.86 -16.73
C THR A 379 -8.18 -28.14 -15.23
N LEU A 380 -7.24 -27.66 -14.43
CA LEU A 380 -7.46 -27.49 -12.98
C LEU A 380 -8.65 -26.55 -12.75
N ALA A 381 -9.36 -26.80 -11.64
CA ALA A 381 -10.42 -25.91 -11.20
C ALA A 381 -9.80 -24.68 -10.50
N MET A 382 -9.97 -23.49 -11.05
CA MET A 382 -9.34 -22.27 -10.56
C MET A 382 -10.28 -21.04 -10.67
N PRO A 383 -10.05 -20.01 -9.84
CA PRO A 383 -10.85 -18.77 -9.88
C PRO A 383 -10.74 -18.01 -11.21
N ALA A 384 -9.56 -17.97 -11.83
CA ALA A 384 -9.35 -17.31 -13.12
C ALA A 384 -10.30 -17.87 -14.22
N VAL A 385 -10.57 -19.19 -14.20
CA VAL A 385 -11.52 -19.81 -15.11
C VAL A 385 -12.98 -19.53 -14.69
N LEU A 386 -13.25 -19.32 -13.39
CA LEU A 386 -14.57 -18.90 -12.94
C LEU A 386 -14.92 -17.48 -13.41
N ASP A 387 -13.95 -16.58 -13.47
CA ASP A 387 -14.15 -15.24 -14.03
C ASP A 387 -14.59 -15.34 -15.50
N LEU A 388 -13.90 -16.17 -16.28
CA LEU A 388 -14.24 -16.42 -17.68
C LEU A 388 -15.64 -17.08 -17.81
N TRP A 389 -16.00 -17.96 -16.86
CA TRP A 389 -17.36 -18.49 -16.83
C TRP A 389 -18.38 -17.37 -16.59
N SER A 390 -18.13 -16.47 -15.65
CA SER A 390 -19.02 -15.34 -15.35
C SER A 390 -19.11 -14.35 -16.52
N GLU A 391 -18.04 -14.24 -17.32
CA GLU A 391 -18.02 -13.40 -18.52
C GLU A 391 -18.72 -14.08 -19.72
N LEU A 392 -18.64 -15.39 -19.88
CA LEU A 392 -19.15 -16.10 -21.05
C LEU A 392 -20.56 -16.65 -20.88
N TYR A 393 -21.04 -16.82 -19.64
CA TYR A 393 -22.31 -17.45 -19.36
C TYR A 393 -23.23 -16.51 -18.57
N ALA A 394 -24.47 -16.37 -19.00
CA ALA A 394 -25.56 -15.77 -18.24
C ALA A 394 -26.62 -16.84 -17.94
N GLU A 395 -27.09 -16.92 -16.71
CA GLU A 395 -28.10 -17.91 -16.27
C GLU A 395 -27.75 -19.36 -16.66
N GLY A 396 -26.44 -19.69 -16.66
CA GLY A 396 -25.93 -21.01 -17.06
C GLY A 396 -25.95 -21.30 -18.56
N ARG A 397 -26.30 -20.31 -19.40
CA ARG A 397 -26.27 -20.39 -20.85
C ARG A 397 -25.13 -19.50 -21.42
N ARG A 398 -24.55 -19.92 -22.54
CA ARG A 398 -23.52 -19.15 -23.24
C ARG A 398 -24.12 -17.85 -23.78
N ALA A 399 -23.67 -16.70 -23.22
CA ALA A 399 -24.25 -15.38 -23.50
C ALA A 399 -23.34 -14.49 -24.39
N ALA A 400 -22.06 -14.79 -24.46
CA ALA A 400 -21.05 -13.99 -25.19
C ALA A 400 -21.26 -12.47 -25.00
N PRO A 401 -21.15 -11.93 -23.79
CA PRO A 401 -21.36 -10.51 -23.52
C PRO A 401 -20.26 -9.66 -24.16
N ALA A 402 -20.49 -8.34 -24.27
CA ALA A 402 -19.54 -7.39 -24.86
C ALA A 402 -18.16 -7.46 -24.18
N SER A 403 -18.10 -7.58 -22.87
CA SER A 403 -16.83 -7.65 -22.11
C SER A 403 -15.90 -8.81 -22.54
N ALA A 404 -16.46 -9.98 -22.81
CA ALA A 404 -15.70 -11.13 -23.29
C ALA A 404 -15.28 -10.96 -24.77
N LEU A 405 -16.20 -10.45 -25.59
CA LEU A 405 -15.96 -10.24 -27.02
C LEU A 405 -14.98 -9.07 -27.28
N ASP A 406 -15.00 -8.02 -26.47
CA ASP A 406 -14.03 -6.92 -26.58
C ASP A 406 -12.60 -7.34 -26.29
N ARG A 407 -12.41 -8.38 -25.48
CA ARG A 407 -11.08 -8.98 -25.19
C ARG A 407 -10.63 -9.97 -26.26
N LEU A 408 -11.54 -10.46 -27.12
CA LEU A 408 -11.22 -11.42 -28.16
C LEU A 408 -10.32 -10.77 -29.23
N ASP A 409 -9.17 -11.37 -29.49
CA ASP A 409 -8.26 -10.99 -30.56
C ASP A 409 -8.19 -12.05 -31.68
N ALA A 410 -7.23 -11.88 -32.60
CA ALA A 410 -7.03 -12.80 -33.72
C ALA A 410 -6.73 -14.24 -33.27
N ARG A 411 -6.04 -14.43 -32.13
CA ARG A 411 -5.72 -15.73 -31.54
C ARG A 411 -6.99 -16.45 -31.08
N GLY A 412 -7.80 -15.74 -30.29
CA GLY A 412 -9.08 -16.27 -29.83
C GLY A 412 -10.05 -16.56 -30.98
N LEU A 413 -10.09 -15.67 -31.97
CA LEU A 413 -10.89 -15.90 -33.17
C LEU A 413 -10.39 -17.13 -33.99
N ALA A 414 -9.09 -17.34 -34.06
CA ALA A 414 -8.49 -18.54 -34.71
C ALA A 414 -8.89 -19.83 -33.97
N ALA A 415 -8.83 -19.84 -32.63
CA ALA A 415 -9.27 -20.97 -31.80
C ALA A 415 -10.76 -21.28 -32.06
N TRP A 416 -11.62 -20.25 -32.02
CA TRP A 416 -13.04 -20.41 -32.30
C TRP A 416 -13.31 -20.91 -33.73
N TYR A 417 -12.66 -20.32 -34.74
CA TYR A 417 -12.80 -20.76 -36.12
C TYR A 417 -12.22 -22.18 -36.33
N GLY A 418 -11.17 -22.53 -35.63
CA GLY A 418 -10.61 -23.89 -35.62
C GLY A 418 -11.61 -24.93 -35.12
N ASP A 419 -12.42 -24.55 -34.16
CA ASP A 419 -13.50 -25.41 -33.63
C ASP A 419 -14.71 -25.46 -34.59
N ASP A 420 -15.39 -24.35 -34.80
CA ASP A 420 -16.69 -24.24 -35.47
C ASP A 420 -16.63 -23.70 -36.92
N GLY A 421 -15.44 -23.32 -37.41
CA GLY A 421 -15.28 -22.78 -38.75
C GLY A 421 -15.28 -23.83 -39.82
N SER A 422 -15.69 -23.41 -41.02
CA SER A 422 -15.60 -24.24 -42.25
C SER A 422 -15.30 -23.36 -43.47
N PHE A 423 -14.56 -23.91 -44.39
CA PHE A 423 -14.28 -23.30 -45.68
C PHE A 423 -14.95 -24.07 -46.79
N MET A 424 -15.80 -23.40 -47.55
CA MET A 424 -16.57 -23.97 -48.66
C MET A 424 -16.07 -23.37 -49.97
N GLY A 425 -15.72 -24.20 -50.91
CA GLY A 425 -15.39 -23.78 -52.26
C GLY A 425 -14.52 -24.76 -53.02
N SER A 426 -14.81 -24.95 -54.30
CA SER A 426 -13.94 -25.65 -55.21
C SER A 426 -12.87 -24.67 -55.72
N TYR A 427 -11.76 -24.58 -55.00
CA TYR A 427 -10.65 -23.69 -55.35
C TYR A 427 -10.13 -23.97 -56.77
N ALA A 428 -10.06 -25.24 -57.14
CA ALA A 428 -9.59 -25.64 -58.48
C ALA A 428 -10.50 -25.13 -59.61
N ARG A 429 -11.75 -24.86 -59.36
CA ARG A 429 -12.75 -24.51 -60.39
C ARG A 429 -13.07 -23.01 -60.46
N TRP A 430 -12.96 -22.26 -59.32
CA TRP A 430 -13.49 -20.89 -59.22
C TRP A 430 -12.54 -19.85 -58.62
N GLY A 431 -11.44 -20.27 -58.05
CA GLY A 431 -10.51 -19.35 -57.31
C GLY A 431 -11.14 -18.58 -56.17
N LYS A 432 -12.39 -18.90 -55.80
CA LYS A 432 -13.21 -18.18 -54.82
C LYS A 432 -13.81 -19.18 -53.87
N GLY A 433 -13.60 -18.96 -52.58
CA GLY A 433 -14.22 -19.71 -51.49
C GLY A 433 -14.91 -18.80 -50.49
N LYS A 434 -15.82 -19.34 -49.73
CA LYS A 434 -16.54 -18.67 -48.68
C LYS A 434 -16.32 -19.40 -47.35
N ALA A 435 -16.02 -18.65 -46.31
CA ALA A 435 -15.96 -19.15 -44.95
C ALA A 435 -17.35 -19.06 -44.28
N VAL A 436 -17.58 -19.92 -43.31
CA VAL A 436 -18.66 -19.85 -42.40
C VAL A 436 -18.17 -20.17 -40.98
N LEU A 437 -18.65 -19.45 -40.02
CA LEU A 437 -18.45 -19.73 -38.57
C LEU A 437 -19.77 -20.13 -37.98
N TYR A 438 -19.94 -21.41 -37.68
CA TYR A 438 -21.19 -21.95 -37.12
C TYR A 438 -21.32 -21.65 -35.64
N ASN A 439 -22.45 -21.17 -35.21
CA ASN A 439 -22.82 -21.11 -33.80
C ASN A 439 -24.33 -20.93 -33.61
N LYS A 440 -25.03 -22.05 -33.45
CA LYS A 440 -26.48 -22.09 -33.27
C LYS A 440 -26.91 -21.73 -31.84
N SER A 441 -26.02 -21.78 -30.90
CA SER A 441 -26.35 -21.63 -29.47
C SER A 441 -26.44 -20.17 -28.99
N LEU A 442 -25.95 -19.22 -29.80
CA LEU A 442 -25.98 -17.80 -29.44
C LEU A 442 -27.36 -17.18 -29.61
N GLN A 443 -27.77 -16.41 -28.61
CA GLN A 443 -28.98 -15.60 -28.63
C GLN A 443 -28.84 -14.42 -29.63
N PRO A 444 -29.95 -13.85 -30.16
CA PRO A 444 -29.90 -12.79 -31.17
C PRO A 444 -29.04 -11.58 -30.79
N ASP A 445 -29.10 -11.12 -29.55
CA ASP A 445 -28.32 -10.00 -29.05
C ASP A 445 -26.82 -10.32 -28.97
N ALA A 446 -26.43 -11.54 -28.60
CA ALA A 446 -25.08 -12.02 -28.65
C ALA A 446 -24.53 -12.11 -30.08
N ARG A 447 -25.36 -12.52 -31.02
CA ARG A 447 -24.99 -12.59 -32.45
C ARG A 447 -24.68 -11.22 -33.02
N ALA A 448 -25.50 -10.20 -32.69
CA ALA A 448 -25.19 -8.80 -33.07
C ALA A 448 -23.85 -8.32 -32.54
N ARG A 449 -23.51 -8.64 -31.28
CA ARG A 449 -22.21 -8.32 -30.69
C ARG A 449 -21.04 -9.03 -31.38
N VAL A 450 -21.22 -10.30 -31.77
CA VAL A 450 -20.19 -11.04 -32.54
C VAL A 450 -19.95 -10.37 -33.88
N ILE A 451 -20.99 -9.93 -34.59
CA ILE A 451 -20.85 -9.21 -35.85
C ILE A 451 -20.03 -7.92 -35.67
N ALA A 452 -20.35 -7.13 -34.63
CA ALA A 452 -19.60 -5.92 -34.30
C ALA A 452 -18.12 -6.22 -33.94
N THR A 453 -17.86 -7.35 -33.27
CA THR A 453 -16.49 -7.80 -32.97
C THR A 453 -15.72 -8.19 -34.22
N LEU A 454 -16.32 -8.90 -35.16
CA LEU A 454 -15.73 -9.27 -36.43
C LEU A 454 -15.40 -8.02 -37.29
N ASP A 455 -16.28 -7.01 -37.25
CA ASP A 455 -16.04 -5.73 -37.89
C ASP A 455 -14.87 -4.98 -37.26
N ARG A 456 -14.83 -4.88 -35.92
CA ARG A 456 -13.71 -4.32 -35.16
C ARG A 456 -12.36 -4.99 -35.46
N LEU A 457 -12.37 -6.31 -35.67
CA LEU A 457 -11.18 -7.07 -36.05
C LEU A 457 -10.80 -6.92 -37.52
N GLY A 458 -11.52 -6.10 -38.28
CA GLY A 458 -11.22 -5.83 -39.70
C GLY A 458 -11.72 -6.89 -40.69
N VAL A 459 -12.49 -7.87 -40.25
CA VAL A 459 -13.08 -8.89 -41.10
C VAL A 459 -14.26 -8.31 -41.89
N GLY A 460 -15.02 -7.39 -41.28
CA GLY A 460 -16.25 -6.82 -41.81
C GLY A 460 -17.50 -7.53 -41.32
N THR A 461 -18.67 -7.09 -41.75
CA THR A 461 -19.99 -7.53 -41.27
C THR A 461 -20.47 -8.75 -42.05
N PRO A 462 -20.41 -10.00 -41.54
CA PRO A 462 -20.88 -11.18 -42.22
C PRO A 462 -22.40 -11.24 -42.25
N ARG A 463 -22.95 -12.03 -43.16
CA ARG A 463 -24.39 -12.37 -43.16
C ARG A 463 -24.68 -13.39 -42.03
N ASP A 464 -25.63 -13.08 -41.18
CA ASP A 464 -26.16 -14.00 -40.19
C ASP A 464 -27.44 -14.68 -40.68
N ASP A 465 -27.48 -16.00 -40.62
CA ASP A 465 -28.70 -16.80 -40.96
C ASP A 465 -29.33 -17.50 -39.73
N GLY A 466 -28.87 -17.12 -38.52
CA GLY A 466 -29.28 -17.76 -37.28
C GLY A 466 -28.60 -19.08 -36.95
N ARG A 467 -27.89 -19.69 -37.92
CA ARG A 467 -27.10 -20.92 -37.76
C ARG A 467 -25.62 -20.66 -37.77
N GLY A 468 -25.18 -19.64 -38.50
CA GLY A 468 -23.78 -19.26 -38.64
C GLY A 468 -23.61 -17.89 -39.26
N PHE A 469 -22.38 -17.41 -39.21
CA PHE A 469 -21.92 -16.16 -39.83
C PHE A 469 -21.24 -16.49 -41.14
N TRP A 470 -21.86 -16.05 -42.25
CA TRP A 470 -21.42 -16.33 -43.63
C TRP A 470 -20.62 -15.16 -44.18
N PHE A 471 -19.41 -15.44 -44.57
CA PHE A 471 -18.49 -14.44 -45.08
C PHE A 471 -18.51 -14.41 -46.62
N THR A 472 -18.48 -13.23 -47.22
CA THR A 472 -18.20 -13.06 -48.65
C THR A 472 -16.79 -13.55 -48.98
N SER A 473 -16.42 -13.69 -50.28
CA SER A 473 -15.06 -14.09 -50.64
C SER A 473 -14.01 -13.09 -50.16
N GLU A 474 -14.31 -11.79 -50.15
CA GLU A 474 -13.42 -10.76 -49.66
C GLU A 474 -13.28 -10.80 -48.12
N GLN A 475 -14.39 -10.92 -47.41
CA GLN A 475 -14.37 -11.11 -45.94
C GLN A 475 -13.65 -12.39 -45.55
N THR A 476 -13.84 -13.49 -46.32
CA THR A 476 -13.11 -14.75 -46.15
C THR A 476 -11.59 -14.54 -46.28
N ALA A 477 -11.15 -13.79 -47.28
CA ALA A 477 -9.73 -13.49 -47.46
C ALA A 477 -9.18 -12.70 -46.27
N ARG A 478 -9.92 -11.68 -45.77
CA ARG A 478 -9.51 -10.90 -44.56
C ARG A 478 -9.49 -11.76 -43.30
N LEU A 479 -10.55 -12.54 -43.07
CA LEU A 479 -10.62 -13.45 -41.92
C LEU A 479 -9.45 -14.44 -41.95
N HIS A 480 -9.24 -15.12 -43.09
CA HIS A 480 -8.18 -16.13 -43.18
C HIS A 480 -6.77 -15.52 -43.08
N ALA A 481 -6.53 -14.34 -43.64
CA ALA A 481 -5.26 -13.62 -43.47
C ALA A 481 -5.01 -13.25 -41.97
N LEU A 482 -6.06 -12.86 -41.24
CA LEU A 482 -5.97 -12.50 -39.84
C LEU A 482 -5.66 -13.71 -38.95
N ILE A 483 -6.35 -14.86 -39.18
CA ILE A 483 -6.27 -16.02 -38.28
C ILE A 483 -5.21 -17.05 -38.67
N ALA A 484 -4.69 -17.02 -39.93
CA ALA A 484 -3.75 -18.01 -40.42
C ALA A 484 -2.49 -18.20 -39.57
N PRO A 485 -1.88 -17.15 -38.98
CA PRO A 485 -0.72 -17.34 -38.09
C PRO A 485 -1.05 -18.10 -36.79
N TYR A 486 -2.31 -18.20 -36.45
CA TYR A 486 -2.77 -18.76 -35.17
C TYR A 486 -3.56 -20.07 -35.32
N LEU A 487 -3.88 -20.49 -36.55
CA LEU A 487 -4.65 -21.71 -36.80
C LEU A 487 -3.72 -22.91 -36.98
N HIS A 488 -3.87 -23.91 -36.08
CA HIS A 488 -3.00 -25.08 -36.05
C HIS A 488 -3.02 -25.87 -37.39
N PRO A 489 -1.86 -26.41 -37.86
CA PRO A 489 -1.76 -27.09 -39.17
C PRO A 489 -2.73 -28.26 -39.36
N SER A 490 -3.05 -28.99 -38.29
CA SER A 490 -4.00 -30.13 -38.39
C SER A 490 -5.44 -29.74 -38.76
N VAL A 491 -5.77 -28.45 -38.66
CA VAL A 491 -7.09 -27.88 -39.02
C VAL A 491 -6.98 -26.79 -40.08
N ASP A 492 -5.83 -26.58 -40.68
CA ASP A 492 -5.57 -25.58 -41.72
C ASP A 492 -6.34 -25.84 -43.03
N TYR A 493 -6.87 -27.07 -43.19
CA TYR A 493 -7.79 -27.37 -44.27
C TYR A 493 -9.05 -26.49 -44.30
N LYS A 494 -9.37 -25.89 -43.14
CA LYS A 494 -10.44 -24.89 -42.97
C LYS A 494 -10.06 -23.52 -43.58
N LEU A 495 -8.81 -23.29 -43.92
CA LEU A 495 -8.34 -22.06 -44.57
C LEU A 495 -8.35 -22.17 -46.09
N HIS A 496 -8.44 -21.01 -46.73
CA HIS A 496 -8.13 -20.90 -48.16
C HIS A 496 -6.71 -21.40 -48.42
N PRO A 497 -6.43 -22.20 -49.48
CA PRO A 497 -5.13 -22.80 -49.75
C PRO A 497 -3.94 -21.83 -49.72
N THR A 498 -4.15 -20.59 -50.17
CA THR A 498 -3.09 -19.55 -50.19
C THR A 498 -2.71 -19.01 -48.81
N GLN A 499 -3.48 -19.36 -47.76
CA GLN A 499 -3.26 -18.92 -46.39
C GLN A 499 -2.73 -20.05 -45.50
N ARG A 500 -2.68 -21.28 -45.97
CA ARG A 500 -2.17 -22.44 -45.24
C ARG A 500 -0.67 -22.35 -45.00
N GLY A 501 -0.17 -23.08 -43.97
CA GLY A 501 1.26 -23.16 -43.64
C GLY A 501 1.84 -21.90 -43.00
N ARG A 502 1.02 -20.96 -42.54
CA ARG A 502 1.48 -19.72 -41.86
C ARG A 502 1.49 -19.82 -40.36
N PHE A 503 1.26 -20.98 -39.76
CA PHE A 503 1.15 -21.18 -38.36
C PHE A 503 2.40 -20.75 -37.59
N ALA A 504 2.23 -19.90 -36.58
CA ALA A 504 3.29 -19.37 -35.73
C ALA A 504 2.90 -19.32 -34.21
N TRP A 505 1.72 -19.81 -33.85
CA TRP A 505 1.25 -19.80 -32.46
C TRP A 505 1.59 -21.10 -31.75
N HIS A 506 2.85 -21.22 -31.36
CA HIS A 506 3.39 -22.41 -30.70
C HIS A 506 3.25 -22.33 -29.21
N ALA A 507 3.14 -23.49 -28.56
CA ALA A 507 3.26 -23.59 -27.12
C ALA A 507 4.66 -23.12 -26.66
N PRO A 508 4.79 -22.51 -25.46
CA PRO A 508 6.09 -22.10 -24.95
C PRO A 508 7.05 -23.29 -24.84
N LEU A 509 8.29 -23.11 -25.27
CA LEU A 509 9.33 -24.15 -25.20
C LEU A 509 9.66 -24.52 -23.74
N THR A 510 9.57 -23.56 -22.83
CA THR A 510 9.72 -23.75 -21.39
C THR A 510 8.39 -23.50 -20.70
N VAL A 511 7.85 -24.52 -20.02
CA VAL A 511 6.61 -24.39 -19.24
C VAL A 511 6.99 -24.06 -17.82
N GLU A 512 6.59 -22.89 -17.34
CA GLU A 512 6.71 -22.55 -15.92
C GLU A 512 5.94 -23.56 -15.05
N SER A 513 6.48 -23.89 -13.88
CA SER A 513 5.82 -24.81 -12.96
C SER A 513 4.50 -24.23 -12.40
N LEU A 514 3.61 -25.10 -11.91
CA LEU A 514 2.42 -24.66 -11.19
C LEU A 514 2.76 -23.76 -10.00
N ALA A 515 3.90 -24.02 -9.34
CA ALA A 515 4.35 -23.20 -8.21
C ALA A 515 4.66 -21.77 -8.61
N ASP A 516 5.31 -21.56 -9.76
CA ASP A 516 5.69 -20.24 -10.27
C ASP A 516 4.47 -19.43 -10.73
N ARG A 517 3.41 -20.12 -11.16
CA ARG A 517 2.15 -19.53 -11.60
C ARG A 517 1.16 -19.29 -10.47
N ARG A 518 1.40 -19.88 -9.31
CA ARG A 518 0.50 -19.82 -8.16
C ARG A 518 0.40 -18.40 -7.62
N VAL A 519 -0.83 -17.95 -7.39
CA VAL A 519 -1.15 -16.70 -6.69
C VAL A 519 -2.25 -16.98 -5.67
N LEU A 520 -2.39 -16.10 -4.68
CA LEU A 520 -3.56 -16.10 -3.81
C LEU A 520 -4.49 -14.96 -4.20
N ARG A 521 -5.77 -15.25 -4.15
CA ARG A 521 -6.84 -14.31 -4.45
C ARG A 521 -7.80 -14.21 -3.28
N ALA A 522 -8.20 -12.99 -2.93
CA ALA A 522 -9.25 -12.75 -1.95
C ALA A 522 -10.61 -12.81 -2.64
N VAL A 523 -11.50 -13.70 -2.19
CA VAL A 523 -12.84 -13.90 -2.75
C VAL A 523 -13.92 -13.77 -1.70
N PRO A 524 -15.10 -13.20 -2.01
CA PRO A 524 -16.25 -13.16 -1.11
C PRO A 524 -16.73 -14.56 -0.76
N SER A 525 -16.87 -14.87 0.52
CA SER A 525 -17.27 -16.19 1.00
C SER A 525 -18.26 -16.08 2.15
N LYS A 526 -19.40 -16.78 2.05
CA LYS A 526 -20.50 -16.69 3.01
C LYS A 526 -20.19 -17.40 4.32
N ILE A 527 -20.51 -16.76 5.44
CA ILE A 527 -20.54 -17.36 6.76
C ILE A 527 -21.74 -18.30 6.82
N THR A 528 -21.48 -19.58 7.08
CA THR A 528 -22.49 -20.64 7.15
C THR A 528 -22.88 -20.98 8.57
N LYS A 529 -21.96 -20.82 9.54
CA LYS A 529 -22.21 -21.00 10.97
C LYS A 529 -21.45 -19.96 11.79
N ARG A 530 -22.05 -19.59 12.92
CA ARG A 530 -21.46 -18.69 13.93
C ARG A 530 -21.85 -19.21 15.31
N TYR A 531 -20.89 -19.38 16.20
CA TYR A 531 -21.13 -19.74 17.59
C TYR A 531 -20.04 -19.18 18.51
N ILE A 532 -20.38 -18.96 19.78
CA ILE A 532 -19.45 -18.51 20.78
C ILE A 532 -18.80 -19.72 21.44
N LYS A 533 -17.49 -19.74 21.53
CA LYS A 533 -16.70 -20.75 22.20
C LYS A 533 -16.05 -20.15 23.45
N PRO A 534 -16.45 -20.59 24.65
CA PRO A 534 -15.79 -20.17 25.87
C PRO A 534 -14.29 -20.50 25.84
N ALA A 535 -13.47 -19.58 26.30
CA ALA A 535 -12.05 -19.82 26.45
C ALA A 535 -11.77 -20.63 27.72
N THR A 536 -10.72 -21.44 27.70
CA THR A 536 -10.24 -22.11 28.90
C THR A 536 -9.42 -21.12 29.74
N ARG A 537 -9.26 -21.37 31.05
CA ARG A 537 -8.54 -20.49 32.00
C ARG A 537 -7.10 -20.10 31.58
N ALA A 538 -6.49 -20.83 30.65
CA ALA A 538 -5.12 -20.61 30.17
C ALA A 538 -5.06 -20.04 28.72
N THR A 539 -6.19 -19.66 28.12
CA THR A 539 -6.21 -19.25 26.72
C THR A 539 -5.83 -17.78 26.58
N HIS A 540 -4.65 -17.54 26.01
CA HIS A 540 -4.20 -16.21 25.61
C HIS A 540 -4.69 -15.82 24.21
N ARG A 541 -4.72 -14.53 23.95
CA ARG A 541 -5.12 -13.91 22.67
C ARG A 541 -3.96 -13.20 22.04
N PHE A 542 -3.77 -13.43 20.75
CA PHE A 542 -2.60 -13.02 20.00
C PHE A 542 -2.98 -12.18 18.78
N ASP A 543 -2.12 -11.20 18.44
CA ASP A 543 -2.21 -10.44 17.20
C ASP A 543 -0.81 -10.10 16.66
N LEU A 544 -0.73 -9.68 15.40
CA LEU A 544 0.50 -9.29 14.72
C LEU A 544 0.34 -7.89 14.14
N GLU A 545 1.40 -7.11 14.15
CA GLU A 545 1.48 -5.92 13.31
C GLU A 545 2.25 -6.23 12.05
N VAL A 546 1.63 -5.92 10.91
CA VAL A 546 2.20 -6.15 9.58
C VAL A 546 2.44 -4.81 8.89
N GLU A 547 3.61 -4.67 8.31
CA GLU A 547 4.06 -3.45 7.66
C GLU A 547 3.10 -3.00 6.53
N GLY A 548 2.85 -1.69 6.45
CA GLY A 548 2.14 -1.04 5.37
C GLY A 548 0.62 -1.14 5.48
N GLN A 549 0.01 -2.20 4.96
CA GLN A 549 -1.46 -2.31 4.85
C GLN A 549 -2.15 -2.73 6.15
N HIS A 550 -1.38 -3.16 7.15
CA HIS A 550 -1.91 -3.64 8.42
C HIS A 550 -2.91 -4.79 8.26
N THR A 551 -2.65 -5.70 7.33
CA THR A 551 -3.49 -6.87 7.05
C THR A 551 -2.67 -8.15 7.00
N TYR A 552 -3.30 -9.28 7.27
CA TYR A 552 -2.71 -10.60 7.04
C TYR A 552 -3.79 -11.68 6.88
N LEU A 553 -3.38 -12.90 6.59
CA LEU A 553 -4.29 -14.03 6.40
C LEU A 553 -4.27 -14.92 7.64
N ALA A 554 -5.38 -14.91 8.39
CA ALA A 554 -5.61 -15.75 9.56
C ALA A 554 -6.60 -16.87 9.21
N ASP A 555 -6.17 -18.13 9.30
CA ASP A 555 -6.93 -19.31 8.83
C ASP A 555 -7.45 -19.14 7.38
N GLY A 556 -6.74 -18.33 6.58
CA GLY A 556 -7.07 -18.00 5.21
C GLY A 556 -8.10 -16.86 5.04
N VAL A 557 -8.62 -16.28 6.12
CA VAL A 557 -9.49 -15.10 6.07
C VAL A 557 -8.64 -13.84 6.13
N VAL A 558 -9.01 -12.83 5.34
CA VAL A 558 -8.33 -11.52 5.35
C VAL A 558 -8.76 -10.75 6.58
N VAL A 559 -7.78 -10.41 7.41
CA VAL A 559 -7.98 -9.70 8.67
C VAL A 559 -7.15 -8.43 8.73
N HIS A 560 -7.53 -7.51 9.61
CA HIS A 560 -6.81 -6.28 9.85
C HIS A 560 -6.23 -6.32 11.25
N ASN A 561 -4.92 -6.12 11.37
CA ASN A 561 -4.30 -5.95 12.68
C ASN A 561 -4.74 -4.63 13.31
N SER A 562 -4.57 -4.52 14.59
CA SER A 562 -4.94 -3.32 15.36
C SER A 562 -3.98 -2.18 15.02
N PRO A 563 -4.49 -1.02 14.51
CA PRO A 563 -3.62 0.12 14.27
C PRO A 563 -3.20 0.74 15.61
N GLU A 564 -1.90 1.00 15.76
CA GLU A 564 -1.40 1.89 16.79
C GLU A 564 -2.10 3.25 16.71
N THR A 565 -2.44 3.83 17.83
CA THR A 565 -3.01 5.17 17.88
C THR A 565 -2.20 6.07 18.82
N THR A 566 -1.99 7.30 18.39
CA THR A 566 -1.38 8.33 19.25
C THR A 566 -2.41 8.86 20.24
N THR A 567 -1.97 9.28 21.42
CA THR A 567 -2.81 9.92 22.44
C THR A 567 -3.35 11.27 21.97
N GLY A 568 -4.32 11.86 22.68
CA GLY A 568 -4.91 13.15 22.32
C GLY A 568 -5.91 13.12 21.15
N GLY A 569 -6.34 11.93 20.70
CA GLY A 569 -7.36 11.76 19.67
C GLY A 569 -6.87 12.02 18.24
N ARG A 570 -7.80 12.43 17.33
CA ARG A 570 -7.49 12.63 15.89
C ARG A 570 -7.03 14.03 15.55
N ALA A 571 -7.18 15.03 16.43
CA ALA A 571 -6.96 16.44 16.11
C ALA A 571 -5.53 16.68 15.61
N LEU A 572 -4.51 16.20 16.34
CA LEU A 572 -3.11 16.42 15.98
C LEU A 572 -2.78 15.81 14.61
N LYS A 573 -3.35 14.65 14.26
CA LYS A 573 -3.20 14.04 12.93
C LYS A 573 -3.67 14.93 11.77
N PHE A 574 -4.68 15.75 12.00
CA PHE A 574 -5.20 16.69 10.99
C PHE A 574 -4.41 18.01 10.96
N TYR A 575 -4.13 18.59 12.12
CA TYR A 575 -3.49 19.91 12.23
C TYR A 575 -1.99 19.89 11.96
N ALA A 576 -1.27 18.83 12.33
CA ALA A 576 0.15 18.72 12.05
C ALA A 576 0.44 18.81 10.55
N SER A 577 1.44 19.61 10.17
CA SER A 577 1.96 19.71 8.82
C SER A 577 2.99 18.63 8.52
N VAL A 578 3.74 18.23 9.54
CA VAL A 578 4.73 17.14 9.49
C VAL A 578 4.42 16.16 10.62
N ARG A 579 4.49 14.85 10.34
CA ARG A 579 4.38 13.78 11.33
C ARG A 579 5.50 12.79 11.13
N LEU A 580 6.27 12.55 12.19
CA LEU A 580 7.45 11.71 12.23
C LEU A 580 7.18 10.50 13.13
N ASP A 581 7.22 9.30 12.56
CA ASP A 581 7.19 8.04 13.30
C ASP A 581 8.63 7.61 13.56
N ILE A 582 9.06 7.64 14.84
CA ILE A 582 10.42 7.32 15.26
C ILE A 582 10.47 5.94 15.93
N ARG A 583 11.34 5.07 15.44
CA ARG A 583 11.48 3.68 15.90
C ARG A 583 12.93 3.35 16.19
N ARG A 584 13.15 2.69 17.32
CA ARG A 584 14.42 2.07 17.64
C ARG A 584 14.63 0.83 16.78
N GLN A 585 15.83 0.67 16.22
CA GLN A 585 16.26 -0.53 15.52
C GLN A 585 17.32 -1.28 16.37
N ASP A 586 18.46 -1.57 15.77
CA ASP A 586 19.51 -2.36 16.37
C ASP A 586 20.37 -1.55 17.37
N ALA A 587 20.89 -2.24 18.39
CA ALA A 587 21.85 -1.67 19.31
C ALA A 587 23.24 -1.55 18.64
N ILE A 588 23.86 -0.40 18.77
CA ILE A 588 25.25 -0.16 18.33
C ILE A 588 26.16 -0.63 19.46
N LYS A 589 27.05 -1.59 19.14
CA LYS A 589 27.96 -2.19 20.11
C LYS A 589 29.41 -1.93 19.74
N ILE A 590 30.24 -1.65 20.76
CA ILE A 590 31.69 -1.67 20.67
C ILE A 590 32.16 -2.82 21.57
N GLY A 591 32.63 -3.89 20.95
CA GLY A 591 32.88 -5.16 21.68
C GLY A 591 31.56 -5.75 22.24
N THR A 592 31.47 -5.91 23.54
CA THR A 592 30.29 -6.41 24.26
C THR A 592 29.36 -5.30 24.78
N GLU A 593 29.82 -4.06 24.80
CA GLU A 593 29.09 -2.92 25.37
C GLU A 593 28.20 -2.23 24.33
N SER A 594 26.97 -1.92 24.74
CA SER A 594 26.03 -1.15 23.90
C SER A 594 26.27 0.35 24.12
N VAL A 595 26.72 1.05 23.08
CA VAL A 595 27.10 2.47 23.14
C VAL A 595 26.09 3.38 22.48
N GLY A 596 25.07 2.84 21.84
CA GLY A 596 24.06 3.61 21.15
C GLY A 596 23.00 2.74 20.49
N VAL A 597 22.14 3.39 19.74
CA VAL A 597 21.01 2.72 19.04
C VAL A 597 20.87 3.32 17.65
N ARG A 598 20.73 2.47 16.65
CA ARG A 598 20.26 2.88 15.33
C ARG A 598 18.78 3.18 15.38
N THR A 599 18.41 4.37 14.92
CA THR A 599 17.05 4.88 14.96
C THR A 599 16.57 5.13 13.55
N LYS A 600 15.35 4.69 13.27
CA LYS A 600 14.66 4.92 11.99
C LYS A 600 13.51 5.89 12.20
N VAL A 601 13.42 6.91 11.33
CA VAL A 601 12.33 7.88 11.31
C VAL A 601 11.64 7.81 9.96
N LYS A 602 10.33 7.64 9.99
CA LYS A 602 9.47 7.67 8.79
C LYS A 602 8.66 8.97 8.77
N VAL A 603 8.74 9.69 7.68
CA VAL A 603 7.93 10.89 7.44
C VAL A 603 6.53 10.46 6.99
N VAL A 604 5.62 10.26 7.93
CA VAL A 604 4.27 9.71 7.65
C VAL A 604 3.33 10.74 7.02
N LYS A 605 3.55 12.02 7.33
CA LYS A 605 2.81 13.14 6.75
C LYS A 605 3.76 14.30 6.52
N ASN A 606 3.65 14.93 5.36
CA ASN A 606 4.37 16.16 5.03
C ASN A 606 3.51 16.98 4.06
N LYS A 607 3.22 18.23 4.41
CA LYS A 607 2.44 19.15 3.57
C LYS A 607 3.32 20.01 2.65
N LEU A 608 4.65 19.91 2.75
CA LEU A 608 5.60 20.76 2.04
C LEU A 608 6.40 19.99 0.97
N ALA A 609 6.54 18.67 1.15
CA ALA A 609 7.23 17.78 0.23
C ALA A 609 6.54 16.40 0.21
N PRO A 610 6.86 15.51 -0.74
CA PRO A 610 6.30 14.17 -0.78
C PRO A 610 6.58 13.40 0.52
N PRO A 611 5.54 12.83 1.19
CA PRO A 611 5.71 12.05 2.41
C PRO A 611 6.23 10.64 2.12
N PHE A 612 6.35 9.82 3.18
CA PHE A 612 6.74 8.40 3.21
C PHE A 612 8.22 8.14 2.94
N ARG A 613 9.06 9.19 2.95
CA ARG A 613 10.51 9.01 2.99
C ARG A 613 10.94 8.55 4.38
N GLU A 614 12.04 7.83 4.43
CA GLU A 614 12.60 7.28 5.65
C GLU A 614 14.03 7.80 5.83
N ALA A 615 14.42 8.00 7.07
CA ALA A 615 15.78 8.37 7.46
C ALA A 615 16.26 7.44 8.57
N GLU A 616 17.52 7.06 8.51
CA GLU A 616 18.17 6.30 9.58
C GLU A 616 19.38 7.08 10.08
N PHE A 617 19.57 7.04 11.39
CA PHE A 617 20.71 7.65 12.04
C PHE A 617 21.02 6.97 13.37
N ASP A 618 22.25 7.17 13.84
CA ASP A 618 22.70 6.64 15.11
C ASP A 618 22.45 7.64 16.23
N VAL A 619 21.85 7.18 17.32
CA VAL A 619 21.72 7.90 18.59
C VAL A 619 22.69 7.29 19.58
N MET A 620 23.75 8.02 19.92
CA MET A 620 24.78 7.58 20.85
C MET A 620 24.38 7.92 22.29
N TYR A 621 24.63 7.02 23.21
CA TYR A 621 24.30 7.26 24.63
C TYR A 621 25.15 8.38 25.20
N GLY A 622 24.50 9.41 25.77
CA GLY A 622 25.17 10.58 26.33
C GLY A 622 25.59 11.65 25.33
N GLU A 623 25.54 11.38 24.01
CA GLU A 623 25.94 12.33 22.96
C GLU A 623 24.77 12.70 22.03
N GLY A 624 23.71 11.86 21.97
CA GLY A 624 22.57 12.07 21.10
C GLY A 624 22.80 11.66 19.64
N ILE A 625 22.21 12.39 18.71
CA ILE A 625 22.29 12.07 17.27
C ILE A 625 23.73 12.28 16.78
N SER A 626 24.32 11.25 16.18
CA SER A 626 25.67 11.30 15.60
C SER A 626 25.66 12.14 14.31
N LYS A 627 25.96 13.44 14.44
CA LYS A 627 26.03 14.37 13.31
C LYS A 627 27.06 13.91 12.27
N SER A 628 28.27 13.52 12.72
CA SER A 628 29.32 12.99 11.84
C SER A 628 28.88 11.71 11.11
N GLY A 629 28.08 10.86 11.77
CA GLY A 629 27.52 9.65 11.15
C GLY A 629 26.53 9.96 10.04
N THR A 630 25.60 10.91 10.26
CA THR A 630 24.60 11.29 9.24
C THR A 630 25.25 11.99 8.03
N VAL A 631 26.26 12.81 8.25
CA VAL A 631 27.03 13.48 7.18
C VAL A 631 27.87 12.48 6.39
N LEU A 632 28.51 11.51 7.07
CA LEU A 632 29.26 10.45 6.43
C LEU A 632 28.36 9.61 5.49
N ASP A 633 27.24 9.15 6.01
CA ASP A 633 26.31 8.29 5.26
C ASP A 633 25.71 9.05 4.04
N ALA A 634 25.28 10.29 4.23
CA ALA A 634 24.78 11.14 3.14
C ALA A 634 25.89 11.49 2.12
N GLY A 635 27.11 11.72 2.58
CA GLY A 635 28.26 11.97 1.71
C GLY A 635 28.63 10.80 0.81
N VAL A 636 28.50 9.58 1.32
CA VAL A 636 28.69 8.35 0.53
C VAL A 636 27.55 8.17 -0.47
N GLU A 637 26.31 8.39 -0.04
CA GLU A 637 25.13 8.26 -0.91
C GLU A 637 25.17 9.24 -2.10
N GLN A 638 25.69 10.45 -1.86
CA GLN A 638 25.86 11.47 -2.91
C GLN A 638 27.16 11.35 -3.70
N GLY A 639 28.00 10.34 -3.43
CA GLY A 639 29.29 10.17 -4.09
C GLY A 639 30.33 11.26 -3.80
N ILE A 640 30.13 12.08 -2.76
CA ILE A 640 31.07 13.10 -2.30
C ILE A 640 32.18 12.46 -1.46
N ILE A 641 31.82 11.42 -0.70
CA ILE A 641 32.76 10.54 -0.01
C ILE A 641 32.82 9.23 -0.79
N GLU A 642 34.02 8.86 -1.19
CA GLU A 642 34.26 7.60 -1.89
C GLU A 642 34.39 6.45 -0.90
N LYS A 643 33.70 5.33 -1.18
CA LYS A 643 33.83 4.10 -0.42
C LYS A 643 34.36 2.99 -1.32
N SER A 644 35.60 2.56 -1.03
CA SER A 644 36.23 1.45 -1.73
C SER A 644 36.52 0.30 -0.74
N GLY A 645 35.70 -0.76 -0.82
CA GLY A 645 35.73 -1.86 0.15
C GLY A 645 35.41 -1.35 1.56
N THR A 646 36.36 -1.50 2.49
CA THR A 646 36.24 -1.01 3.87
C THR A 646 36.76 0.41 4.08
N TRP A 647 37.39 1.02 3.06
CA TRP A 647 38.00 2.34 3.16
C TRP A 647 37.06 3.45 2.72
N TYR A 648 37.09 4.55 3.47
CA TYR A 648 36.41 5.81 3.16
C TYR A 648 37.45 6.86 2.78
N SER A 649 37.19 7.62 1.71
CA SER A 649 38.11 8.67 1.21
C SER A 649 37.32 9.95 0.88
N TYR A 650 37.90 11.10 1.18
CA TYR A 650 37.40 12.42 0.85
C TYR A 650 38.50 13.26 0.19
N LYS A 651 38.26 13.86 -0.97
CA LYS A 651 39.25 14.61 -1.75
C LYS A 651 40.55 13.82 -1.96
N ASN A 652 40.48 12.53 -2.29
CA ASN A 652 41.60 11.59 -2.45
C ASN A 652 42.39 11.27 -1.18
N GLU A 653 41.98 11.75 -0.01
CA GLU A 653 42.56 11.42 1.29
C GLU A 653 41.76 10.35 2.01
N ARG A 654 42.44 9.33 2.58
CA ARG A 654 41.80 8.29 3.36
C ARG A 654 41.41 8.83 4.72
N ILE A 655 40.09 8.84 5.01
CA ILE A 655 39.55 9.36 6.27
C ILE A 655 39.23 8.25 7.30
N GLY A 656 39.30 6.96 6.92
CA GLY A 656 39.17 5.87 7.87
C GLY A 656 38.93 4.52 7.21
N GLN A 657 39.33 3.45 7.89
CA GLN A 657 38.99 2.08 7.57
C GLN A 657 37.81 1.65 8.47
N GLY A 658 36.67 1.37 7.87
CA GLY A 658 35.40 1.13 8.54
C GLY A 658 34.65 2.43 8.86
N ARG A 659 33.32 2.28 9.01
CA ARG A 659 32.39 3.42 9.22
C ARG A 659 32.68 4.17 10.52
N ASP A 660 33.02 3.46 11.60
CA ASP A 660 33.27 4.09 12.90
C ASP A 660 34.54 4.94 12.91
N ASN A 661 35.62 4.49 12.28
CA ASN A 661 36.84 5.26 12.17
C ASN A 661 36.66 6.51 11.30
N ALA A 662 35.94 6.39 10.17
CA ALA A 662 35.62 7.54 9.32
C ALA A 662 34.73 8.56 10.05
N ARG A 663 33.73 8.08 10.82
CA ARG A 663 32.87 8.91 11.66
C ARG A 663 33.67 9.67 12.71
N LYS A 664 34.56 8.96 13.41
CA LYS A 664 35.43 9.57 14.44
C LYS A 664 36.36 10.61 13.84
N TRP A 665 36.99 10.33 12.69
CA TRP A 665 37.81 11.28 11.96
C TRP A 665 37.05 12.56 11.62
N LEU A 666 35.79 12.44 11.12
CA LEU A 666 34.95 13.60 10.84
C LEU A 666 34.57 14.36 12.12
N GLN A 667 34.44 13.70 13.25
CA GLN A 667 34.15 14.32 14.54
C GLN A 667 35.35 15.13 15.04
N GLU A 668 36.57 14.63 14.83
CA GLU A 668 37.83 15.30 15.18
C GLU A 668 38.18 16.46 14.21
N ASN A 669 37.64 16.42 12.97
CA ASN A 669 37.85 17.45 11.95
C ASN A 669 36.59 18.28 11.69
N ALA A 670 36.18 19.07 12.68
CA ALA A 670 34.92 19.82 12.68
C ALA A 670 34.76 20.79 11.49
N THR A 671 35.83 21.42 11.00
CA THR A 671 35.77 22.30 9.81
C THR A 671 35.40 21.52 8.55
N VAL A 672 36.01 20.34 8.35
CA VAL A 672 35.69 19.46 7.22
C VAL A 672 34.25 18.95 7.31
N LEU A 673 33.78 18.64 8.51
CA LEU A 673 32.40 18.20 8.74
C LEU A 673 31.40 19.27 8.31
N VAL A 674 31.62 20.54 8.66
CA VAL A 674 30.75 21.68 8.30
C VAL A 674 30.78 21.93 6.80
N ASP A 675 31.96 21.95 6.18
CA ASP A 675 32.08 22.14 4.72
C ASP A 675 31.42 21.01 3.94
N LEU A 676 31.54 19.78 4.43
CA LEU A 676 30.94 18.60 3.80
C LEU A 676 29.42 18.64 3.92
N GLU A 677 28.90 19.01 5.10
CA GLU A 677 27.43 19.18 5.29
C GLU A 677 26.88 20.24 4.34
N ALA A 678 27.55 21.41 4.23
CA ALA A 678 27.16 22.50 3.33
C ALA A 678 27.11 22.03 1.87
N LYS A 679 28.15 21.32 1.43
CA LYS A 679 28.25 20.77 0.07
C LYS A 679 27.16 19.73 -0.23
N ILE A 680 26.86 18.86 0.74
CA ILE A 680 25.79 17.86 0.60
C ILE A 680 24.43 18.57 0.47
N ARG A 681 24.16 19.58 1.32
CA ARG A 681 22.94 20.38 1.26
C ARG A 681 22.78 21.07 -0.10
N GLU A 682 23.84 21.67 -0.62
CA GLU A 682 23.86 22.32 -1.93
C GLU A 682 23.56 21.30 -3.06
N THR A 683 24.27 20.15 -3.06
CA THR A 683 24.08 19.09 -4.07
C THR A 683 22.64 18.56 -4.11
N LEU A 684 21.99 18.48 -2.95
CA LEU A 684 20.62 18.01 -2.81
C LEU A 684 19.58 19.13 -3.00
N GLY A 685 20.00 20.36 -3.30
CA GLY A 685 19.11 21.51 -3.40
C GLY A 685 18.39 21.85 -2.08
N LEU A 686 18.94 21.41 -0.94
CA LEU A 686 18.41 21.74 0.37
C LEU A 686 18.88 23.15 0.75
N ARG A 687 17.97 23.91 1.35
CA ARG A 687 18.30 25.27 1.78
C ARG A 687 19.34 25.28 2.86
N ALA A 688 20.24 26.24 2.80
CA ALA A 688 21.09 26.58 3.93
C ALA A 688 20.20 27.13 5.07
N PRO A 689 20.43 26.69 6.32
CA PRO A 689 19.72 27.26 7.47
C PRO A 689 20.00 28.77 7.55
N ALA A 690 18.96 29.60 7.53
CA ALA A 690 19.10 31.02 7.69
C ALA A 690 19.09 31.38 9.19
N PRO A 691 19.88 32.43 9.62
CA PRO A 691 19.78 32.96 10.98
C PRO A 691 18.33 33.30 11.33
N LEU A 692 17.90 32.93 12.50
CA LEU A 692 16.61 33.31 13.03
C LEU A 692 16.75 34.76 13.50
N LYS A 693 15.90 35.66 13.01
CA LYS A 693 15.93 37.05 13.46
C LYS A 693 15.49 37.11 14.92
N SER A 694 16.31 37.72 15.75
CA SER A 694 15.97 38.13 17.11
C SER A 694 14.80 39.10 17.16
#